data_d03cb7f2f2ca3c643b8d445b32d19c06
#
_entry.id   d03cb7f2f2ca3c643b8d445b32d19c06
#
_cell.length_a   1.000
_cell.length_b   1.000
_cell.length_c   1.000
_cell.angle_alpha   90.00
_cell.angle_beta   90.00
_cell.angle_gamma   90.00
#
_symmetry.space_group_name_H-M   'P 1'
#
loop_
_entity.id
_entity.type
_entity.pdbx_description
1 polymer ?
#
loop_
_entity_poly.entity_id
_entity_poly.type
_entity_poly.pdbx_seq_one_letter_code
_entity_poly.pdbx_strand_id
1 'polypeptide(L)'
;MLKKKLGLCSGAVALALSMPTYAAAPGQAIISWMETDFAIIEIDQAATSYKSLVTVKDFAEVPVTWDRWSGESAEKWRVLLNGVVVHEEAISPTASQKASTVLQVRQGGQYEMTVELCNGSGATEECSTSAAKAIVVADTDGSHLDPLPMNVDPANGNYTTPDGMVSGAYFVEWGVYGRKFAVDQIPAQNLTHILYGFVPICGPNPSLGEIENGNSLAALNRACAGTPDYEVVIHDPWAAVQMPQPQSGHSFSTPYKGTYGQMMALKQRYPDLKIVPSIGGWTLSDPFYDFVDKSKRDIFVASVKQFLKTWKFYDGVDIDWEFPGGDGASATGGDPVNDGPAYVALMQELRAMLDELSAETGKTYELTSAIGAGYDKIEDVDYAAASQYMDYIFAMTYDFFGGWNNVVGHQTALNCGTHMSQGECDGTGLDDKGEPRKGPAYTTSNAIDLLLAQGVDAKKLVVGAAMYARGWTGVTRDSMTDPTNPMTGVGNGKVAGSWEAGVIDYKDVVTNYVNKAGVEVGYDDIAQAAYAYDPSNGDLITYDNKKSILAKGEYVRSLGLGGLFAWEIDADNGDILNAMQEGLAGDGTVTPPANKKPIAKAGVDLSVTAPASVQLDGSLSSDSDGSIVSYAWTQTSGPKVTLTGADSVNPSFATDTFTQSETLQFTLTVTDDKGAAASDSVAVSVTVEGTGPVNTAPVAVIVAPTSVNKGDVVTLDASTSTDADNDPLTYSWVIPTGIDATVVGSQVTFTAGSYTVDTPFTFSVTVNDGQASDTSNVTVTVLKDAGDPPLTCDNAWDASAVYTGGDQVSQAGKVWEAKWWTKGDEPSKSGEWGVWKEVGISTCN
;
A
#
# COMPACT_ATOMS: atom_id res chain seq x y z
N MET A 1 58.01 -51.89 77.38
CA MET A 1 57.15 -51.90 78.60
C MET A 1 56.00 -50.99 78.33
N LEU A 2 54.85 -51.42 78.63
CA LEU A 2 53.53 -50.81 78.80
C LEU A 2 52.79 -50.32 77.59
N LYS A 3 51.75 -51.02 77.21
CA LYS A 3 50.61 -50.77 76.42
C LYS A 3 49.74 -49.69 77.06
N LYS A 4 49.24 -48.76 76.24
CA LYS A 4 47.93 -48.16 76.52
C LYS A 4 47.16 -47.99 75.19
N LYS A 5 46.00 -48.57 75.18
CA LYS A 5 44.98 -48.42 74.06
C LYS A 5 44.34 -47.10 74.23
N LEU A 6 44.14 -46.44 73.11
CA LEU A 6 43.15 -45.36 72.90
C LEU A 6 42.25 -45.73 71.77
N GLY A 7 40.95 -45.80 71.98
CA GLY A 7 39.93 -46.05 70.98
C GLY A 7 39.68 -44.83 70.13
N LEU A 8 39.56 -45.06 68.84
CA LEU A 8 39.04 -44.06 67.91
C LEU A 8 37.51 -44.14 67.86
N CYS A 9 36.85 -43.08 68.25
CA CYS A 9 35.45 -42.84 67.81
C CYS A 9 35.44 -42.15 66.42
N SER A 10 35.03 -42.87 65.45
CA SER A 10 34.77 -42.32 64.11
C SER A 10 33.39 -41.68 64.12
N GLY A 11 33.36 -40.36 64.22
CA GLY A 11 32.16 -39.57 63.92
C GLY A 11 32.17 -39.23 62.45
N ALA A 12 31.38 -39.90 61.64
CA ALA A 12 31.10 -39.51 60.28
C ALA A 12 30.14 -38.32 60.32
N VAL A 13 30.66 -37.11 60.00
CA VAL A 13 29.82 -35.95 59.67
C VAL A 13 29.40 -36.15 58.22
N ALA A 14 28.17 -36.56 58.02
CA ALA A 14 27.54 -36.52 56.68
C ALA A 14 27.24 -35.02 56.36
N LEU A 15 28.05 -34.39 55.50
CA LEU A 15 27.64 -33.18 54.82
C LEU A 15 26.49 -33.54 53.85
N ALA A 16 25.29 -33.29 54.25
CA ALA A 16 24.18 -33.29 53.32
C ALA A 16 24.37 -32.05 52.38
N LEU A 17 24.95 -32.28 51.20
CA LEU A 17 24.84 -31.38 50.08
C LEU A 17 23.36 -31.37 49.70
N SER A 18 22.63 -30.32 50.10
CA SER A 18 21.32 -30.03 49.57
C SER A 18 21.50 -29.69 48.08
N MET A 19 21.31 -30.68 47.21
CA MET A 19 21.11 -30.37 45.81
C MET A 19 19.90 -29.43 45.71
N PRO A 20 19.96 -28.37 44.93
CA PRO A 20 18.77 -27.58 44.67
C PRO A 20 17.73 -28.52 44.05
N THR A 21 16.60 -28.68 44.73
CA THR A 21 15.44 -29.35 44.12
C THR A 21 14.93 -28.45 43.05
N TYR A 22 15.16 -28.79 41.79
CA TYR A 22 14.49 -28.14 40.68
C TYR A 22 12.98 -28.34 40.86
N ALA A 23 12.22 -27.26 40.68
CA ALA A 23 10.77 -27.35 40.58
C ALA A 23 10.44 -28.23 39.37
N ALA A 24 9.44 -29.11 39.45
CA ALA A 24 8.99 -29.82 38.25
C ALA A 24 8.32 -28.82 37.28
N ALA A 25 8.61 -28.97 36.00
CA ALA A 25 7.96 -28.17 34.98
C ALA A 25 6.43 -28.41 34.99
N PRO A 26 5.61 -27.34 34.95
CA PRO A 26 4.14 -27.47 34.87
C PRO A 26 3.67 -28.19 33.60
N GLY A 27 2.41 -28.63 33.60
CA GLY A 27 1.74 -29.08 32.37
C GLY A 27 1.55 -27.87 31.41
N GLN A 28 1.54 -28.16 30.13
CA GLN A 28 1.45 -27.14 29.08
C GLN A 28 0.10 -26.40 29.12
N ALA A 29 0.10 -25.08 28.86
CA ALA A 29 -1.11 -24.31 28.64
C ALA A 29 -1.65 -24.56 27.23
N ILE A 30 -2.98 -24.52 27.10
CA ILE A 30 -3.68 -24.49 25.82
C ILE A 30 -4.37 -23.14 25.72
N ILE A 31 -3.98 -22.33 24.73
CA ILE A 31 -4.64 -21.05 24.48
C ILE A 31 -6.02 -21.36 23.88
N SER A 32 -7.07 -20.83 24.53
CA SER A 32 -8.44 -20.96 24.03
C SER A 32 -8.62 -20.26 22.70
N TRP A 33 -9.70 -20.61 21.98
CA TRP A 33 -10.05 -19.90 20.75
C TRP A 33 -10.18 -18.40 21.02
N MET A 34 -9.63 -17.61 20.14
CA MET A 34 -9.67 -16.15 20.18
C MET A 34 -9.56 -15.56 18.77
N GLU A 35 -9.99 -14.35 18.59
CA GLU A 35 -9.68 -13.56 17.39
C GLU A 35 -8.17 -13.38 17.23
N THR A 36 -7.72 -13.22 16.01
CA THR A 36 -6.30 -13.08 15.68
C THR A 36 -5.95 -11.69 15.13
N ASP A 37 -6.96 -10.93 14.74
CA ASP A 37 -6.78 -9.64 14.07
C ASP A 37 -7.31 -8.52 14.97
N PHE A 38 -6.42 -7.63 15.35
CA PHE A 38 -6.68 -6.47 16.19
C PHE A 38 -6.16 -5.20 15.50
N ALA A 39 -6.62 -4.02 15.95
CA ALA A 39 -6.18 -2.75 15.38
C ALA A 39 -6.04 -1.66 16.45
N ILE A 40 -5.00 -0.82 16.30
CA ILE A 40 -4.84 0.44 17.02
C ILE A 40 -5.64 1.52 16.32
N ILE A 41 -5.68 1.51 14.99
CA ILE A 41 -6.51 2.41 14.19
C ILE A 41 -7.51 1.56 13.42
N GLU A 42 -8.79 1.78 13.68
CA GLU A 42 -9.88 1.08 13.00
C GLU A 42 -10.42 1.91 11.84
N ILE A 43 -10.62 1.26 10.69
CA ILE A 43 -11.20 1.84 9.48
C ILE A 43 -12.61 1.29 9.30
N ASP A 44 -13.61 2.18 9.34
CA ASP A 44 -14.98 1.82 8.97
C ASP A 44 -15.09 1.70 7.44
N GLN A 45 -15.20 0.48 6.95
CA GLN A 45 -15.27 0.16 5.53
C GLN A 45 -16.58 0.65 4.85
N ALA A 46 -17.56 1.05 5.62
CA ALA A 46 -18.82 1.60 5.12
C ALA A 46 -18.94 3.12 5.25
N ALA A 47 -17.95 3.76 5.86
CA ALA A 47 -17.96 5.21 6.06
C ALA A 47 -17.83 5.97 4.74
N THR A 48 -18.56 7.06 4.64
CA THR A 48 -18.53 7.97 3.48
C THR A 48 -17.95 9.33 3.83
N SER A 49 -17.76 9.65 5.13
CA SER A 49 -17.11 10.86 5.61
C SER A 49 -15.82 10.52 6.35
N TYR A 50 -14.82 11.37 6.24
CA TYR A 50 -13.54 11.17 6.91
C TYR A 50 -13.69 11.07 8.44
N LYS A 51 -14.57 11.89 9.02
CA LYS A 51 -14.84 11.89 10.47
C LYS A 51 -15.35 10.55 10.99
N SER A 52 -16.12 9.81 10.19
CA SER A 52 -16.64 8.49 10.57
C SER A 52 -15.74 7.34 10.11
N LEU A 53 -14.77 7.63 9.23
CA LEU A 53 -13.90 6.63 8.61
C LEU A 53 -12.91 6.02 9.60
N VAL A 54 -12.37 6.83 10.51
CA VAL A 54 -11.23 6.47 11.35
C VAL A 54 -11.58 6.54 12.82
N THR A 55 -11.28 5.47 13.55
CA THR A 55 -11.30 5.45 15.03
C THR A 55 -9.89 5.17 15.54
N VAL A 56 -9.28 6.15 16.21
CA VAL A 56 -7.94 6.03 16.80
C VAL A 56 -8.07 5.56 18.25
N LYS A 57 -7.29 4.53 18.62
CA LYS A 57 -7.17 3.98 19.96
C LYS A 57 -5.75 4.15 20.48
N ASP A 58 -5.58 4.23 21.80
CA ASP A 58 -4.25 4.27 22.40
C ASP A 58 -3.53 2.93 22.37
N PHE A 59 -4.27 1.82 22.22
CA PHE A 59 -3.79 0.45 22.19
C PHE A 59 -4.86 -0.49 21.62
N ALA A 60 -4.41 -1.62 21.12
CA ALA A 60 -5.29 -2.74 20.80
C ALA A 60 -5.52 -3.59 22.06
N GLU A 61 -6.77 -3.98 22.32
CA GLU A 61 -7.14 -4.89 23.40
C GLU A 61 -7.11 -6.32 22.88
N VAL A 62 -6.17 -7.13 23.39
CA VAL A 62 -6.00 -8.54 22.99
C VAL A 62 -6.42 -9.44 24.16
N PRO A 63 -7.62 -10.02 24.15
CA PRO A 63 -8.08 -10.93 25.18
C PRO A 63 -7.38 -12.28 25.06
N VAL A 64 -6.74 -12.73 26.13
CA VAL A 64 -6.05 -14.01 26.21
C VAL A 64 -6.71 -14.87 27.28
N THR A 65 -7.12 -16.07 26.91
CA THR A 65 -7.63 -17.08 27.85
C THR A 65 -6.89 -18.38 27.58
N TRP A 66 -6.52 -19.09 28.64
CA TRP A 66 -5.89 -20.40 28.52
C TRP A 66 -6.40 -21.36 29.56
N ASP A 67 -6.30 -22.67 29.26
CA ASP A 67 -6.62 -23.79 30.14
C ASP A 67 -5.41 -24.73 30.24
N ARG A 68 -5.24 -25.41 31.40
CA ARG A 68 -4.33 -26.53 31.61
C ARG A 68 -5.11 -27.73 32.15
N TRP A 69 -5.11 -28.80 31.40
CA TRP A 69 -5.93 -29.97 31.70
C TRP A 69 -5.15 -31.12 32.35
N SER A 70 -3.83 -31.17 32.18
CA SER A 70 -2.97 -32.26 32.63
C SER A 70 -1.59 -31.74 33.02
N GLY A 71 -0.76 -32.63 33.61
CA GLY A 71 0.59 -32.34 34.11
C GLY A 71 0.57 -31.64 35.48
N GLU A 72 1.75 -31.23 35.94
CA GLU A 72 1.92 -30.55 37.25
C GLU A 72 1.29 -29.15 37.23
N SER A 73 0.82 -28.69 38.38
CA SER A 73 0.24 -27.33 38.51
C SER A 73 1.32 -26.24 38.47
N ALA A 74 0.97 -25.09 37.92
CA ALA A 74 1.81 -23.90 37.90
C ALA A 74 1.55 -22.99 39.11
N GLU A 75 2.59 -22.26 39.54
CA GLU A 75 2.53 -21.22 40.56
C GLU A 75 2.32 -19.82 39.95
N LYS A 76 2.73 -19.64 38.68
CA LYS A 76 2.52 -18.38 37.93
C LYS A 76 2.39 -18.69 36.46
N TRP A 77 1.88 -17.73 35.72
CA TRP A 77 1.76 -17.76 34.29
C TRP A 77 2.17 -16.44 33.65
N ARG A 78 2.60 -16.52 32.41
CA ARG A 78 3.05 -15.37 31.59
C ARG A 78 2.39 -15.41 30.23
N VAL A 79 2.22 -14.26 29.62
CA VAL A 79 1.98 -14.13 28.18
C VAL A 79 3.20 -13.48 27.56
N LEU A 80 3.68 -14.08 26.48
CA LEU A 80 4.79 -13.55 25.72
C LEU A 80 4.31 -13.16 24.31
N LEU A 81 4.83 -12.05 23.81
CA LEU A 81 4.72 -11.66 22.41
C LEU A 81 6.12 -11.66 21.80
N ASN A 82 6.34 -12.45 20.79
CA ASN A 82 7.66 -12.66 20.15
C ASN A 82 8.77 -12.98 21.18
N GLY A 83 8.45 -13.83 22.17
CA GLY A 83 9.37 -14.21 23.24
C GLY A 83 9.57 -13.18 24.34
N VAL A 84 8.95 -12.00 24.27
CA VAL A 84 9.03 -10.97 25.31
C VAL A 84 7.84 -11.08 26.26
N VAL A 85 8.09 -11.19 27.57
CA VAL A 85 7.05 -11.24 28.61
C VAL A 85 6.30 -9.89 28.65
N VAL A 86 5.00 -9.91 28.37
CA VAL A 86 4.10 -8.73 28.39
C VAL A 86 3.08 -8.79 29.51
N HIS A 87 2.90 -9.96 30.12
CA HIS A 87 2.05 -10.16 31.29
C HIS A 87 2.62 -11.27 32.17
N GLU A 88 2.60 -11.08 33.48
CA GLU A 88 2.95 -12.12 34.46
C GLU A 88 2.03 -12.01 35.69
N GLU A 89 1.47 -13.13 36.12
CA GLU A 89 0.58 -13.18 37.29
C GLU A 89 0.74 -14.52 38.01
N ALA A 90 0.63 -14.51 39.34
CA ALA A 90 0.61 -15.69 40.16
C ALA A 90 -0.74 -16.42 40.07
N ILE A 91 -0.71 -17.74 40.07
CA ILE A 91 -1.92 -18.58 40.04
C ILE A 91 -1.91 -19.65 41.10
N SER A 92 -3.06 -19.91 41.71
CA SER A 92 -3.16 -20.99 42.71
C SER A 92 -3.00 -22.36 42.08
N PRO A 93 -2.11 -23.22 42.62
CA PRO A 93 -1.89 -24.56 42.10
C PRO A 93 -3.12 -25.45 42.35
N THR A 94 -3.78 -25.91 41.28
CA THR A 94 -4.95 -26.80 41.30
C THR A 94 -4.83 -27.88 40.25
N ALA A 95 -5.62 -28.94 40.32
CA ALA A 95 -5.56 -30.05 39.36
C ALA A 95 -5.86 -29.58 37.91
N SER A 96 -6.77 -28.63 37.73
CA SER A 96 -6.97 -27.91 36.48
C SER A 96 -6.84 -26.42 36.74
N GLN A 97 -6.13 -25.71 35.86
CA GLN A 97 -5.93 -24.26 35.98
C GLN A 97 -6.38 -23.59 34.73
N LYS A 98 -6.99 -22.42 34.90
CA LYS A 98 -7.32 -21.50 33.81
C LYS A 98 -7.20 -20.07 34.28
N ALA A 99 -6.83 -19.19 33.38
CA ALA A 99 -6.86 -17.74 33.63
C ALA A 99 -7.12 -16.99 32.34
N SER A 100 -7.38 -15.71 32.49
CA SER A 100 -7.57 -14.79 31.36
C SER A 100 -7.02 -13.41 31.72
N THR A 101 -6.55 -12.69 30.71
CA THR A 101 -6.16 -11.29 30.79
C THR A 101 -6.53 -10.57 29.50
N VAL A 102 -6.50 -9.24 29.50
CA VAL A 102 -6.58 -8.42 28.29
C VAL A 102 -5.27 -7.64 28.19
N LEU A 103 -4.49 -7.95 27.16
CA LEU A 103 -3.25 -7.23 26.89
C LEU A 103 -3.57 -5.88 26.23
N GLN A 104 -2.81 -4.85 26.59
CA GLN A 104 -2.82 -3.53 25.91
C GLN A 104 -1.60 -3.45 25.00
N VAL A 105 -1.78 -3.78 23.70
CA VAL A 105 -0.70 -3.74 22.72
C VAL A 105 -0.67 -2.38 22.05
N ARG A 106 0.43 -1.63 22.21
CA ARG A 106 0.59 -0.23 21.77
C ARG A 106 1.37 -0.05 20.47
N GLN A 107 1.87 -1.12 19.90
CA GLN A 107 2.61 -1.11 18.64
C GLN A 107 1.96 -2.07 17.66
N GLY A 108 1.86 -1.64 16.40
CA GLY A 108 1.49 -2.52 15.32
C GLY A 108 2.52 -3.62 15.08
N GLY A 109 2.11 -4.69 14.43
CA GLY A 109 3.02 -5.78 14.09
C GLY A 109 2.35 -7.14 13.98
N GLN A 110 3.13 -8.09 13.53
CA GLN A 110 2.82 -9.53 13.57
C GLN A 110 3.49 -10.12 14.81
N TYR A 111 2.73 -10.83 15.61
CA TYR A 111 3.21 -11.37 16.88
C TYR A 111 2.93 -12.86 16.98
N GLU A 112 3.94 -13.62 17.43
CA GLU A 112 3.74 -14.95 17.98
C GLU A 112 3.46 -14.85 19.48
N MET A 113 2.23 -15.16 19.86
CA MET A 113 1.80 -15.12 21.25
C MET A 113 1.89 -16.52 21.84
N THR A 114 2.55 -16.64 22.99
CA THR A 114 2.63 -17.87 23.79
C THR A 114 2.21 -17.62 25.23
N VAL A 115 1.77 -18.68 25.89
CA VAL A 115 1.51 -18.68 27.32
C VAL A 115 2.51 -19.64 28.00
N GLU A 116 3.26 -19.14 28.97
CA GLU A 116 4.13 -19.92 29.80
C GLU A 116 3.50 -20.18 31.17
N LEU A 117 3.58 -21.42 31.63
CA LEU A 117 3.27 -21.84 32.99
C LEU A 117 4.56 -22.17 33.70
N CYS A 118 4.82 -21.60 34.86
CA CYS A 118 6.10 -21.70 35.55
C CYS A 118 5.95 -22.09 37.02
N ASN A 119 6.94 -22.83 37.50
CA ASN A 119 7.15 -23.17 38.92
C ASN A 119 8.54 -22.73 39.38
N GLY A 120 8.66 -22.33 40.63
CA GLY A 120 9.92 -21.88 41.19
C GLY A 120 10.25 -20.42 40.83
N SER A 121 11.51 -20.04 40.99
CA SER A 121 11.97 -18.67 40.74
C SER A 121 13.48 -18.63 40.45
N GLY A 122 13.90 -17.64 39.66
CA GLY A 122 15.30 -17.41 39.35
C GLY A 122 15.93 -18.61 38.62
N ALA A 123 17.12 -19.05 39.04
CA ALA A 123 17.85 -20.12 38.37
C ALA A 123 17.21 -21.54 38.59
N THR A 124 16.16 -21.66 39.35
CA THR A 124 15.42 -22.90 39.62
C THR A 124 14.00 -22.86 39.03
N GLU A 125 13.70 -21.86 38.23
CA GLU A 125 12.42 -21.73 37.56
C GLU A 125 12.34 -22.71 36.40
N GLU A 126 11.28 -23.48 36.35
CA GLU A 126 10.96 -24.44 35.29
C GLU A 126 9.63 -24.05 34.68
N CYS A 127 9.61 -23.82 33.36
CA CYS A 127 8.42 -23.39 32.63
C CYS A 127 8.07 -24.37 31.50
N SER A 128 6.80 -24.44 31.17
CA SER A 128 6.31 -25.07 29.95
C SER A 128 5.53 -24.04 29.13
N THR A 129 5.83 -24.01 27.83
CA THR A 129 5.28 -23.01 26.87
C THR A 129 4.18 -23.65 26.03
N SER A 130 3.08 -22.93 25.79
CA SER A 130 2.00 -23.35 24.87
C SER A 130 2.50 -23.42 23.43
N ALA A 131 1.72 -24.06 22.56
CA ALA A 131 1.82 -23.78 21.13
C ALA A 131 1.67 -22.26 20.87
N ALA A 132 2.42 -21.74 19.92
CA ALA A 132 2.33 -20.34 19.50
C ALA A 132 1.00 -20.07 18.83
N LYS A 133 0.45 -18.88 19.07
CA LYS A 133 -0.73 -18.33 18.40
C LYS A 133 -0.32 -17.09 17.66
N ALA A 134 -0.36 -17.11 16.34
CA ALA A 134 -0.12 -15.92 15.54
C ALA A 134 -1.27 -14.92 15.73
N ILE A 135 -0.93 -13.66 16.01
CA ILE A 135 -1.87 -12.53 16.05
C ILE A 135 -1.30 -11.36 15.27
N VAL A 136 -2.18 -10.54 14.72
CA VAL A 136 -1.86 -9.31 14.01
C VAL A 136 -2.45 -8.14 14.78
N VAL A 137 -1.64 -7.12 15.01
CA VAL A 137 -2.10 -5.82 15.54
C VAL A 137 -1.84 -4.79 14.45
N ALA A 138 -2.90 -4.38 13.78
CA ALA A 138 -2.82 -3.46 12.65
C ALA A 138 -2.61 -2.01 13.13
N ASP A 139 -1.69 -1.30 12.46
CA ASP A 139 -1.46 0.14 12.64
C ASP A 139 -1.10 0.78 11.29
N THR A 140 -1.25 2.09 11.18
CA THR A 140 -1.02 2.84 9.93
C THR A 140 0.44 3.16 9.65
N ASP A 141 1.37 2.68 10.46
CA ASP A 141 2.80 2.63 10.11
C ASP A 141 3.15 1.46 9.17
N GLY A 142 2.21 0.52 8.98
CA GLY A 142 2.37 -0.65 8.13
C GLY A 142 3.18 -1.80 8.75
N SER A 143 3.62 -1.68 10.00
CA SER A 143 4.48 -2.67 10.67
C SER A 143 3.88 -4.09 10.75
N HIS A 144 2.57 -4.23 10.54
CA HIS A 144 1.85 -5.49 10.52
C HIS A 144 1.73 -6.10 9.11
N LEU A 145 2.18 -5.38 8.07
CA LEU A 145 2.08 -5.80 6.68
C LEU A 145 3.39 -6.43 6.19
N ASP A 146 3.28 -7.36 5.27
CA ASP A 146 4.41 -7.82 4.48
C ASP A 146 4.83 -6.75 3.47
N PRO A 147 6.10 -6.75 3.02
CA PRO A 147 6.55 -5.85 1.96
C PRO A 147 5.72 -6.00 0.68
N LEU A 148 5.32 -4.87 0.08
CA LEU A 148 4.47 -4.85 -1.11
C LEU A 148 5.11 -5.65 -2.27
N PRO A 149 4.42 -6.64 -2.84
CA PRO A 149 4.85 -7.25 -4.09
C PRO A 149 4.75 -6.23 -5.23
N MET A 150 5.86 -5.96 -5.91
CA MET A 150 5.92 -4.96 -6.97
C MET A 150 5.59 -5.57 -8.34
N ASN A 151 4.88 -4.81 -9.16
CA ASN A 151 4.53 -5.15 -10.54
C ASN A 151 4.96 -4.01 -11.49
N VAL A 152 6.23 -3.62 -11.36
CA VAL A 152 6.83 -2.52 -12.11
C VAL A 152 7.06 -2.93 -13.56
N ASP A 153 6.78 -2.01 -14.50
CA ASP A 153 7.08 -2.26 -15.92
C ASP A 153 8.59 -2.49 -16.12
N PRO A 154 9.00 -3.56 -16.80
CA PRO A 154 10.42 -3.86 -17.07
C PRO A 154 11.19 -2.77 -17.82
N ALA A 155 10.52 -1.81 -18.46
CA ALA A 155 11.14 -0.65 -19.06
C ALA A 155 11.84 0.26 -18.04
N ASN A 156 11.41 0.20 -16.78
CA ASN A 156 12.08 0.92 -15.69
C ASN A 156 13.35 0.20 -15.27
N GLY A 157 14.48 0.86 -15.46
CA GLY A 157 15.78 0.39 -14.97
C GLY A 157 15.87 0.42 -13.43
N ASN A 158 16.96 -0.09 -12.91
CA ASN A 158 17.30 0.06 -11.50
C ASN A 158 18.45 1.06 -11.37
N TYR A 159 18.22 2.12 -10.61
CA TYR A 159 19.17 3.19 -10.43
C TYR A 159 19.39 3.48 -8.94
N THR A 160 20.51 4.14 -8.63
CA THR A 160 20.76 4.72 -7.31
C THR A 160 20.83 6.22 -7.46
N THR A 161 19.89 6.93 -6.87
CA THR A 161 19.92 8.40 -6.83
C THR A 161 21.18 8.86 -6.07
N PRO A 162 21.95 9.82 -6.58
CA PRO A 162 23.13 10.35 -5.88
C PRO A 162 22.78 10.88 -4.49
N ASP A 163 23.67 10.68 -3.52
CA ASP A 163 23.46 11.10 -2.14
C ASP A 163 23.12 12.60 -2.03
N GLY A 164 22.06 12.89 -1.31
CA GLY A 164 21.57 14.24 -1.06
C GLY A 164 20.79 14.86 -2.22
N MET A 165 20.51 14.11 -3.29
CA MET A 165 19.62 14.54 -4.37
C MET A 165 18.23 13.91 -4.23
N VAL A 166 17.24 14.66 -4.67
CA VAL A 166 15.84 14.21 -4.79
C VAL A 166 15.61 13.64 -6.18
N SER A 167 15.02 12.45 -6.24
CA SER A 167 14.30 11.94 -7.39
C SER A 167 12.85 11.72 -6.93
N GLY A 168 11.97 12.65 -7.25
CA GLY A 168 10.57 12.66 -6.78
C GLY A 168 9.59 12.42 -7.91
N ALA A 169 8.40 11.92 -7.57
CA ALA A 169 7.29 11.87 -8.51
C ALA A 169 5.95 12.00 -7.77
N TYR A 170 4.99 12.66 -8.43
CA TYR A 170 3.60 12.65 -8.00
C TYR A 170 2.93 11.32 -8.34
N PHE A 171 2.26 10.74 -7.36
CA PHE A 171 1.28 9.67 -7.53
C PHE A 171 -0.11 10.25 -7.28
N VAL A 172 -1.02 10.09 -8.22
CA VAL A 172 -2.37 10.63 -8.14
C VAL A 172 -3.38 9.56 -7.74
N GLU A 173 -4.20 9.86 -6.73
CA GLU A 173 -5.17 8.91 -6.16
C GLU A 173 -6.15 8.38 -7.21
N TRP A 174 -6.59 9.22 -8.14
CA TRP A 174 -7.52 8.85 -9.21
C TRP A 174 -6.92 7.97 -10.31
N GLY A 175 -5.60 7.80 -10.34
CA GLY A 175 -4.90 6.91 -11.30
C GLY A 175 -5.34 5.46 -11.21
N VAL A 176 -5.85 5.01 -10.05
CA VAL A 176 -6.36 3.64 -9.85
C VAL A 176 -7.63 3.31 -10.65
N TYR A 177 -8.34 4.31 -11.15
CA TYR A 177 -9.58 4.14 -11.93
C TYR A 177 -9.32 3.92 -13.43
N GLY A 178 -9.51 4.96 -14.24
CA GLY A 178 -9.38 4.87 -15.71
C GLY A 178 -7.98 4.47 -16.17
N ARG A 179 -6.96 4.98 -15.54
CA ARG A 179 -5.54 4.69 -15.85
C ARG A 179 -5.10 3.32 -15.35
N LYS A 180 -5.78 2.76 -14.32
CA LYS A 180 -5.50 1.44 -13.72
C LYS A 180 -4.07 1.32 -13.20
N PHE A 181 -3.52 2.40 -12.73
CA PHE A 181 -2.19 2.46 -12.17
C PHE A 181 -2.29 2.41 -10.63
N ALA A 182 -1.78 1.36 -10.04
CA ALA A 182 -1.78 1.14 -8.60
C ALA A 182 -0.37 1.30 -8.02
N VAL A 183 -0.25 1.37 -6.71
CA VAL A 183 1.00 1.64 -6.00
C VAL A 183 2.09 0.59 -6.28
N ASP A 184 1.70 -0.67 -6.48
CA ASP A 184 2.62 -1.76 -6.84
C ASP A 184 3.29 -1.58 -8.22
N GLN A 185 2.77 -0.69 -9.05
CA GLN A 185 3.33 -0.35 -10.37
C GLN A 185 4.33 0.82 -10.31
N ILE A 186 4.39 1.56 -9.19
CA ILE A 186 5.35 2.65 -9.04
C ILE A 186 6.78 2.09 -9.05
N PRO A 187 7.70 2.59 -9.90
CA PRO A 187 9.11 2.20 -9.87
C PRO A 187 9.84 2.85 -8.69
N ALA A 188 9.41 2.50 -7.48
CA ALA A 188 9.81 3.11 -6.21
C ALA A 188 11.29 2.92 -5.89
N GLN A 189 11.94 1.90 -6.49
CA GLN A 189 13.39 1.70 -6.39
C GLN A 189 14.21 2.87 -6.99
N ASN A 190 13.58 3.66 -7.86
CA ASN A 190 14.19 4.81 -8.54
C ASN A 190 13.72 6.15 -7.93
N LEU A 191 13.00 6.13 -6.82
CA LEU A 191 12.47 7.34 -6.19
C LEU A 191 13.02 7.50 -4.76
N THR A 192 13.28 8.74 -4.39
CA THR A 192 13.50 9.15 -3.01
C THR A 192 12.22 9.67 -2.37
N HIS A 193 11.31 10.26 -3.19
CA HIS A 193 10.07 10.87 -2.74
C HIS A 193 8.91 10.47 -3.63
N ILE A 194 7.77 10.15 -2.99
CA ILE A 194 6.45 10.09 -3.61
C ILE A 194 5.61 11.20 -2.99
N LEU A 195 5.13 12.12 -3.86
CA LEU A 195 4.15 13.13 -3.48
C LEU A 195 2.77 12.57 -3.78
N TYR A 196 1.97 12.36 -2.73
CA TYR A 196 0.64 11.77 -2.87
C TYR A 196 -0.41 12.85 -3.16
N GLY A 197 -0.87 12.95 -4.36
CA GLY A 197 -1.84 13.94 -4.82
C GLY A 197 -3.28 13.40 -4.91
N PHE A 198 -4.24 14.09 -4.36
CA PHE A 198 -4.14 15.24 -3.49
C PHE A 198 -4.98 15.06 -2.24
N VAL A 199 -4.51 15.62 -1.13
CA VAL A 199 -5.25 15.69 0.13
C VAL A 199 -5.97 17.04 0.19
N PRO A 200 -7.31 17.07 0.21
CA PRO A 200 -8.05 18.32 0.21
C PRO A 200 -8.22 18.91 1.60
N ILE A 201 -8.49 20.21 1.61
CA ILE A 201 -8.94 20.98 2.77
C ILE A 201 -10.45 21.10 2.72
N CYS A 202 -11.16 20.83 3.81
CA CYS A 202 -12.60 21.08 3.90
C CYS A 202 -12.91 22.58 3.87
N GLY A 203 -14.02 22.93 3.26
CA GLY A 203 -14.46 24.30 3.11
C GLY A 203 -14.93 24.61 1.69
N PRO A 204 -15.17 25.90 1.38
CA PRO A 204 -15.55 26.28 0.02
C PRO A 204 -14.45 25.96 -1.00
N ASN A 205 -14.80 25.21 -2.04
CA ASN A 205 -13.92 24.85 -3.16
C ASN A 205 -14.68 25.11 -4.50
N PRO A 206 -14.92 26.37 -4.88
CA PRO A 206 -15.63 26.69 -6.11
C PRO A 206 -14.92 26.18 -7.36
N SER A 207 -13.59 26.22 -7.40
CA SER A 207 -12.78 25.73 -8.52
C SER A 207 -13.05 24.27 -8.85
N LEU A 208 -13.17 23.44 -7.83
CA LEU A 208 -13.51 22.02 -7.99
C LEU A 208 -14.93 21.83 -8.56
N GLY A 209 -15.84 22.77 -8.31
CA GLY A 209 -17.21 22.75 -8.84
C GLY A 209 -17.30 23.06 -10.34
N GLU A 210 -16.27 23.63 -10.94
CA GLU A 210 -16.20 23.97 -12.36
C GLU A 210 -15.86 22.75 -13.25
N ILE A 211 -15.45 21.62 -12.64
CA ILE A 211 -15.27 20.37 -13.37
C ILE A 211 -16.63 19.90 -13.91
N GLU A 212 -16.68 19.54 -15.18
CA GLU A 212 -17.84 19.33 -16.07
C GLU A 212 -19.04 18.58 -15.48
N ASN A 213 -18.89 17.75 -14.47
CA ASN A 213 -19.99 16.98 -13.84
C ASN A 213 -20.19 17.26 -12.35
N GLY A 214 -19.38 18.08 -11.68
CA GLY A 214 -19.52 18.41 -10.26
C GLY A 214 -19.37 17.20 -9.30
N ASN A 215 -19.00 16.02 -9.81
CA ASN A 215 -18.89 14.79 -9.00
C ASN A 215 -17.77 14.89 -7.96
N SER A 216 -16.66 15.51 -8.33
CA SER A 216 -15.51 15.70 -7.44
C SER A 216 -15.85 16.61 -6.26
N LEU A 217 -16.55 17.70 -6.49
CA LEU A 217 -17.07 18.57 -5.41
C LEU A 217 -18.07 17.83 -4.51
N ALA A 218 -18.95 17.01 -5.11
CA ALA A 218 -19.89 16.20 -4.33
C ALA A 218 -19.17 15.14 -3.49
N ALA A 219 -18.06 14.57 -4.00
CA ALA A 219 -17.21 13.64 -3.25
C ALA A 219 -16.54 14.35 -2.07
N LEU A 220 -15.93 15.52 -2.30
CA LEU A 220 -15.34 16.32 -1.24
C LEU A 220 -16.36 16.69 -0.15
N ASN A 221 -17.54 17.16 -0.54
CA ASN A 221 -18.61 17.51 0.40
C ASN A 221 -19.05 16.30 1.26
N ARG A 222 -19.06 15.09 0.70
CA ARG A 222 -19.32 13.87 1.48
C ARG A 222 -18.16 13.55 2.42
N ALA A 223 -16.93 13.61 1.95
CA ALA A 223 -15.74 13.36 2.77
C ALA A 223 -15.66 14.32 3.96
N CYS A 224 -16.00 15.60 3.74
CA CYS A 224 -16.00 16.65 4.75
C CYS A 224 -17.24 16.63 5.68
N ALA A 225 -18.21 15.74 5.46
CA ALA A 225 -19.45 15.78 6.24
C ALA A 225 -19.20 15.64 7.75
N GLY A 226 -19.51 16.70 8.52
CA GLY A 226 -19.30 16.80 9.97
C GLY A 226 -17.87 17.18 10.39
N THR A 227 -16.99 17.48 9.43
CA THR A 227 -15.65 18.02 9.66
C THR A 227 -15.72 19.57 9.53
N PRO A 228 -15.08 20.33 10.42
CA PRO A 228 -14.97 21.79 10.30
C PRO A 228 -14.26 22.21 8.99
N ASP A 229 -14.56 23.43 8.54
CA ASP A 229 -13.78 24.06 7.47
C ASP A 229 -12.31 24.22 7.90
N TYR A 230 -11.41 24.20 6.93
CA TYR A 230 -9.94 24.27 7.07
C TYR A 230 -9.27 23.02 7.69
N GLU A 231 -10.00 21.95 7.95
CA GLU A 231 -9.39 20.66 8.28
C GLU A 231 -9.12 19.81 7.02
N VAL A 232 -8.03 19.05 7.06
CA VAL A 232 -7.64 18.12 5.98
C VAL A 232 -8.37 16.80 6.11
N VAL A 233 -8.73 16.20 4.96
CA VAL A 233 -9.44 14.92 4.89
C VAL A 233 -8.90 14.06 3.75
N ILE A 234 -9.27 12.80 3.69
CA ILE A 234 -9.13 11.98 2.48
C ILE A 234 -10.24 12.37 1.52
N HIS A 235 -9.88 12.65 0.25
CA HIS A 235 -10.84 13.06 -0.78
C HIS A 235 -11.76 11.90 -1.19
N ASP A 236 -11.16 10.76 -1.49
CA ASP A 236 -11.87 9.54 -1.89
C ASP A 236 -11.56 8.37 -0.94
N PRO A 237 -12.37 8.20 0.13
CA PRO A 237 -12.18 7.07 1.06
C PRO A 237 -12.20 5.70 0.37
N TRP A 238 -12.92 5.57 -0.75
CA TRP A 238 -12.95 4.31 -1.49
C TRP A 238 -11.60 3.98 -2.09
N ALA A 239 -11.01 4.88 -2.87
CA ALA A 239 -9.68 4.68 -3.46
C ALA A 239 -8.60 4.54 -2.39
N ALA A 240 -8.64 5.41 -1.37
CA ALA A 240 -7.60 5.48 -0.35
C ALA A 240 -7.53 4.23 0.54
N VAL A 241 -8.69 3.75 1.09
CA VAL A 241 -8.68 2.74 2.15
C VAL A 241 -9.73 1.63 2.02
N GLN A 242 -10.62 1.68 1.03
CA GLN A 242 -11.75 0.73 0.92
C GLN A 242 -11.67 -0.14 -0.34
N MET A 243 -11.04 0.33 -1.42
CA MET A 243 -10.94 -0.38 -2.69
C MET A 243 -9.96 -1.55 -2.60
N PRO A 244 -10.39 -2.81 -2.84
CA PRO A 244 -9.45 -3.91 -2.94
C PRO A 244 -8.53 -3.73 -4.14
N GLN A 245 -7.24 -4.03 -3.96
CA GLN A 245 -6.24 -4.08 -5.03
C GLN A 245 -5.82 -5.54 -5.23
N PRO A 246 -6.48 -6.31 -6.11
CA PRO A 246 -6.25 -7.75 -6.26
C PRO A 246 -4.81 -8.10 -6.65
N GLN A 247 -4.12 -7.20 -7.38
CA GLN A 247 -2.72 -7.36 -7.78
C GLN A 247 -1.80 -7.47 -6.55
N SER A 248 -2.15 -6.79 -5.45
CA SER A 248 -1.43 -6.82 -4.17
C SER A 248 -2.01 -7.84 -3.18
N GLY A 249 -2.85 -8.77 -3.65
CA GLY A 249 -3.50 -9.77 -2.79
C GLY A 249 -4.64 -9.22 -1.91
N HIS A 250 -5.05 -7.97 -2.10
CA HIS A 250 -6.14 -7.38 -1.32
C HIS A 250 -7.50 -7.99 -1.70
N SER A 251 -8.28 -8.31 -0.69
CA SER A 251 -9.68 -8.72 -0.80
C SER A 251 -10.59 -7.73 -0.07
N PHE A 252 -11.90 -7.92 -0.15
CA PHE A 252 -12.85 -7.09 0.62
C PHE A 252 -12.68 -7.23 2.15
N SER A 253 -12.14 -8.35 2.62
CA SER A 253 -11.86 -8.60 4.04
C SER A 253 -10.52 -8.08 4.53
N THR A 254 -9.64 -7.61 3.65
CA THR A 254 -8.34 -7.03 4.05
C THR A 254 -8.57 -5.76 4.88
N PRO A 255 -8.04 -5.65 6.11
CA PRO A 255 -8.31 -4.53 7.02
C PRO A 255 -7.83 -3.19 6.47
N TYR A 256 -6.57 -3.09 6.07
CA TYR A 256 -5.99 -1.93 5.42
C TYR A 256 -5.75 -2.24 3.95
N LYS A 257 -6.50 -1.60 3.07
CA LYS A 257 -6.47 -1.78 1.62
C LYS A 257 -6.48 -0.42 0.92
N GLY A 258 -6.77 -0.39 -0.37
CA GLY A 258 -6.68 0.82 -1.15
C GLY A 258 -5.24 1.27 -1.36
N THR A 259 -5.08 2.50 -1.80
CA THR A 259 -3.75 3.11 -2.04
C THR A 259 -2.96 3.28 -0.75
N TYR A 260 -3.61 3.62 0.38
CA TYR A 260 -2.95 3.74 1.68
C TYR A 260 -2.43 2.40 2.20
N GLY A 261 -3.22 1.33 2.07
CA GLY A 261 -2.75 -0.01 2.43
C GLY A 261 -1.53 -0.45 1.61
N GLN A 262 -1.53 -0.15 0.32
CA GLN A 262 -0.37 -0.40 -0.54
C GLN A 262 0.83 0.51 -0.18
N MET A 263 0.62 1.80 0.11
CA MET A 263 1.70 2.72 0.54
C MET A 263 2.33 2.28 1.85
N MET A 264 1.53 1.82 2.82
CA MET A 264 2.04 1.22 4.06
C MET A 264 2.91 -0.01 3.80
N ALA A 265 2.48 -0.91 2.92
CA ALA A 265 3.26 -2.09 2.52
C ALA A 265 4.49 -1.72 1.68
N LEU A 266 4.42 -0.64 0.87
CA LEU A 266 5.54 -0.09 0.13
C LEU A 266 6.65 0.42 1.07
N LYS A 267 6.27 1.06 2.19
CA LYS A 267 7.21 1.49 3.23
C LYS A 267 7.93 0.30 3.88
N GLN A 268 7.31 -0.86 3.99
CA GLN A 268 7.98 -2.06 4.49
C GLN A 268 9.04 -2.57 3.49
N ARG A 269 8.84 -2.33 2.20
CA ARG A 269 9.79 -2.71 1.15
C ARG A 269 10.90 -1.69 0.97
N TYR A 270 10.56 -0.39 1.06
CA TYR A 270 11.48 0.74 0.87
C TYR A 270 11.38 1.70 2.07
N PRO A 271 11.97 1.36 3.22
CA PRO A 271 11.81 2.14 4.45
C PRO A 271 12.36 3.56 4.37
N ASP A 272 13.37 3.79 3.52
CA ASP A 272 14.00 5.11 3.32
C ASP A 272 13.22 6.01 2.35
N LEU A 273 12.32 5.44 1.54
CA LEU A 273 11.46 6.19 0.61
C LEU A 273 10.55 7.13 1.39
N LYS A 274 10.58 8.42 1.05
CA LYS A 274 9.68 9.42 1.63
C LYS A 274 8.34 9.40 0.90
N ILE A 275 7.26 9.29 1.64
CA ILE A 275 5.88 9.42 1.13
C ILE A 275 5.28 10.63 1.81
N VAL A 276 4.93 11.64 1.02
CA VAL A 276 4.49 12.95 1.53
C VAL A 276 3.11 13.26 0.95
N PRO A 277 2.09 13.51 1.79
CA PRO A 277 0.77 13.94 1.30
C PRO A 277 0.90 15.37 0.76
N SER A 278 0.50 15.59 -0.48
CA SER A 278 0.41 16.90 -1.11
C SER A 278 -0.98 17.48 -0.89
N ILE A 279 -1.05 18.62 -0.21
CA ILE A 279 -2.29 19.28 0.19
C ILE A 279 -2.54 20.46 -0.74
N GLY A 280 -3.67 20.45 -1.42
CA GLY A 280 -4.02 21.47 -2.41
C GLY A 280 -4.06 20.94 -3.84
N GLY A 281 -3.33 21.59 -4.75
CA GLY A 281 -3.36 21.33 -6.19
C GLY A 281 -4.32 22.26 -6.91
N TRP A 282 -4.34 22.22 -8.26
CA TRP A 282 -5.02 23.18 -9.13
C TRP A 282 -6.46 23.52 -8.72
N THR A 283 -7.30 22.51 -8.46
CA THR A 283 -8.73 22.73 -8.13
C THR A 283 -9.05 22.65 -6.65
N LEU A 284 -8.04 22.45 -5.78
CA LEU A 284 -8.23 22.29 -4.33
C LEU A 284 -7.53 23.37 -3.50
N SER A 285 -7.03 24.43 -4.17
CA SER A 285 -6.32 25.54 -3.53
C SER A 285 -7.24 26.64 -2.97
N ASP A 286 -8.54 26.62 -3.27
CA ASP A 286 -9.46 27.68 -2.83
C ASP A 286 -9.40 27.98 -1.31
N PRO A 287 -9.34 27.01 -0.39
CA PRO A 287 -9.30 27.29 1.05
C PRO A 287 -8.05 28.04 1.51
N PHE A 288 -6.94 27.96 0.76
CA PHE A 288 -5.70 28.64 1.11
C PHE A 288 -5.82 30.17 1.05
N TYR A 289 -6.66 30.71 0.15
CA TYR A 289 -6.88 32.17 0.04
C TYR A 289 -7.46 32.78 1.29
N ASP A 290 -8.04 31.99 2.16
CA ASP A 290 -8.51 32.39 3.47
C ASP A 290 -7.41 32.42 4.55
N PHE A 291 -6.21 31.92 4.26
CA PHE A 291 -5.12 31.79 5.23
C PHE A 291 -4.37 33.09 5.58
N VAL A 292 -4.80 34.20 5.02
CA VAL A 292 -4.50 35.51 5.58
C VAL A 292 -4.97 35.59 7.04
N ASP A 293 -6.09 34.93 7.38
CA ASP A 293 -6.59 34.81 8.76
C ASP A 293 -5.83 33.71 9.53
N LYS A 294 -5.03 34.10 10.52
CA LYS A 294 -4.29 33.18 11.38
C LYS A 294 -5.17 32.12 12.05
N SER A 295 -6.40 32.48 12.43
CA SER A 295 -7.28 31.50 13.11
C SER A 295 -7.64 30.30 12.21
N LYS A 296 -7.71 30.52 10.90
CA LYS A 296 -7.93 29.45 9.90
C LYS A 296 -6.67 28.61 9.71
N ARG A 297 -5.48 29.24 9.65
CA ARG A 297 -4.21 28.50 9.63
C ARG A 297 -4.01 27.65 10.87
N ASP A 298 -4.40 28.16 12.08
CA ASP A 298 -4.30 27.38 13.31
C ASP A 298 -5.16 26.09 13.26
N ILE A 299 -6.37 26.15 12.68
CA ILE A 299 -7.21 24.97 12.45
C ILE A 299 -6.53 23.99 11.49
N PHE A 300 -6.04 24.51 10.37
CA PHE A 300 -5.37 23.72 9.35
C PHE A 300 -4.13 23.01 9.91
N VAL A 301 -3.22 23.74 10.54
CA VAL A 301 -1.97 23.20 11.11
C VAL A 301 -2.26 22.12 12.16
N ALA A 302 -3.25 22.35 13.02
CA ALA A 302 -3.66 21.36 14.01
C ALA A 302 -4.24 20.10 13.33
N SER A 303 -5.00 20.28 12.25
CA SER A 303 -5.56 19.17 11.47
C SER A 303 -4.48 18.37 10.74
N VAL A 304 -3.50 19.02 10.15
CA VAL A 304 -2.33 18.35 9.53
C VAL A 304 -1.58 17.51 10.57
N LYS A 305 -1.35 18.06 11.78
CA LYS A 305 -0.76 17.28 12.89
C LYS A 305 -1.55 16.01 13.18
N GLN A 306 -2.88 16.15 13.31
CA GLN A 306 -3.73 14.99 13.58
C GLN A 306 -3.75 14.00 12.41
N PHE A 307 -3.73 14.48 11.17
CA PHE A 307 -3.67 13.65 9.97
C PHE A 307 -2.39 12.79 9.94
N LEU A 308 -1.22 13.39 10.20
CA LEU A 308 0.06 12.68 10.26
C LEU A 308 0.15 11.71 11.46
N LYS A 309 -0.48 12.03 12.59
CA LYS A 309 -0.61 11.10 13.73
C LYS A 309 -1.50 9.90 13.41
N THR A 310 -2.50 10.10 12.59
CA THR A 310 -3.42 9.05 12.14
C THR A 310 -2.79 8.19 11.05
N TRP A 311 -2.14 8.79 10.05
CA TRP A 311 -1.53 8.11 8.91
C TRP A 311 0.00 8.10 9.06
N LYS A 312 0.47 7.26 9.97
CA LYS A 312 1.87 7.21 10.45
C LYS A 312 2.89 6.86 9.37
N PHE A 313 2.47 6.30 8.24
CA PHE A 313 3.36 5.98 7.12
C PHE A 313 3.86 7.23 6.38
N TYR A 314 3.18 8.36 6.48
CA TYR A 314 3.62 9.62 5.87
C TYR A 314 4.84 10.21 6.57
N ASP A 315 5.77 10.76 5.78
CA ASP A 315 7.07 11.25 6.22
C ASP A 315 7.16 12.78 6.30
N GLY A 316 6.08 13.49 6.08
CA GLY A 316 6.05 14.95 6.05
C GLY A 316 4.74 15.48 5.52
N VAL A 317 4.78 16.71 5.01
CA VAL A 317 3.66 17.37 4.31
C VAL A 317 4.21 18.21 3.16
N ASP A 318 3.54 18.15 2.03
CA ASP A 318 3.74 19.01 0.88
C ASP A 318 2.57 19.98 0.76
N ILE A 319 2.85 21.26 0.46
CA ILE A 319 1.86 22.30 0.23
C ILE A 319 1.86 22.68 -1.23
N ASP A 320 0.74 22.47 -1.89
CA ASP A 320 0.54 22.78 -3.29
C ASP A 320 -0.57 23.86 -3.42
N TRP A 321 -0.19 25.09 -3.05
CA TRP A 321 -1.06 26.26 -3.19
C TRP A 321 -0.89 26.90 -4.58
N GLU A 322 -1.89 26.75 -5.43
CA GLU A 322 -1.90 27.23 -6.81
C GLU A 322 -2.92 28.39 -7.00
N PHE A 323 -2.49 29.66 -6.86
CA PHE A 323 -1.18 30.18 -6.39
C PHE A 323 -1.38 31.30 -5.38
N PRO A 324 -0.45 31.53 -4.44
CA PRO A 324 -0.44 32.76 -3.65
C PRO A 324 -0.42 33.97 -4.59
N GLY A 325 -1.27 34.98 -4.33
CA GLY A 325 -1.43 36.14 -5.20
C GLY A 325 -2.52 36.00 -6.27
N GLY A 326 -2.87 34.76 -6.64
CA GLY A 326 -3.95 34.46 -7.60
C GLY A 326 -3.48 33.87 -8.93
N ASP A 327 -4.34 33.96 -9.95
CA ASP A 327 -4.15 33.41 -11.31
C ASP A 327 -4.03 31.85 -11.33
N GLY A 328 -4.63 31.16 -10.34
CA GLY A 328 -4.87 29.73 -10.35
C GLY A 328 -6.21 29.35 -10.98
N ALA A 329 -6.76 28.18 -10.59
CA ALA A 329 -8.08 27.74 -11.05
C ALA A 329 -9.20 28.66 -10.55
N SER A 330 -9.06 29.31 -9.41
CA SER A 330 -10.03 30.23 -8.85
C SER A 330 -10.06 31.55 -9.62
N ALA A 331 -11.20 31.84 -10.26
CA ALA A 331 -11.38 33.10 -10.99
C ALA A 331 -11.43 34.35 -10.07
N THR A 332 -11.60 34.16 -8.77
CA THR A 332 -11.80 35.24 -7.78
C THR A 332 -10.87 35.14 -6.56
N GLY A 333 -10.09 34.05 -6.45
CA GLY A 333 -9.11 33.86 -5.39
C GLY A 333 -7.82 34.63 -5.67
N GLY A 334 -7.14 34.98 -4.60
CA GLY A 334 -5.82 35.62 -4.65
C GLY A 334 -5.79 37.05 -4.19
N ASP A 335 -4.84 37.35 -3.32
CA ASP A 335 -4.50 38.69 -2.84
C ASP A 335 -2.99 38.88 -2.98
N PRO A 336 -2.50 39.52 -4.05
CA PRO A 336 -1.07 39.68 -4.33
C PRO A 336 -0.31 40.45 -3.23
N VAL A 337 -1.03 41.07 -2.27
CA VAL A 337 -0.40 41.78 -1.15
C VAL A 337 -0.29 40.90 0.10
N ASN A 338 -1.29 40.08 0.38
CA ASN A 338 -1.41 39.38 1.66
C ASN A 338 -1.15 37.88 1.58
N ASP A 339 -1.31 37.23 0.43
CA ASP A 339 -1.12 35.78 0.31
C ASP A 339 0.34 35.35 0.49
N GLY A 340 1.30 36.10 -0.08
CA GLY A 340 2.73 35.81 0.11
C GLY A 340 3.15 35.84 1.58
N PRO A 341 2.84 36.90 2.36
CA PRO A 341 3.05 36.90 3.81
C PRO A 341 2.31 35.77 4.54
N ALA A 342 1.10 35.41 4.14
CA ALA A 342 0.34 34.31 4.72
C ALA A 342 1.00 32.95 4.43
N TYR A 343 1.53 32.76 3.22
CA TYR A 343 2.29 31.58 2.85
C TYR A 343 3.56 31.41 3.71
N VAL A 344 4.36 32.48 3.90
CA VAL A 344 5.54 32.45 4.77
C VAL A 344 5.15 32.08 6.21
N ALA A 345 4.08 32.68 6.73
CA ALA A 345 3.58 32.39 8.07
C ALA A 345 3.12 30.91 8.19
N LEU A 346 2.44 30.38 7.18
CA LEU A 346 2.01 29.01 7.11
C LEU A 346 3.20 28.03 7.16
N MET A 347 4.28 28.28 6.37
CA MET A 347 5.48 27.44 6.40
C MET A 347 6.13 27.44 7.79
N GLN A 348 6.22 28.60 8.43
CA GLN A 348 6.74 28.74 9.80
C GLN A 348 5.90 27.93 10.82
N GLU A 349 4.58 28.04 10.75
CA GLU A 349 3.64 27.38 11.65
C GLU A 349 3.66 25.86 11.45
N LEU A 350 3.71 25.39 10.19
CA LEU A 350 3.84 23.97 9.85
C LEU A 350 5.17 23.40 10.33
N ARG A 351 6.32 24.10 10.13
CA ARG A 351 7.62 23.62 10.60
C ARG A 351 7.64 23.48 12.12
N ALA A 352 7.13 24.47 12.83
CA ALA A 352 7.05 24.42 14.30
C ALA A 352 6.20 23.22 14.78
N MET A 353 5.08 22.95 14.12
CA MET A 353 4.22 21.81 14.40
C MET A 353 4.92 20.47 14.09
N LEU A 354 5.64 20.37 12.94
CA LEU A 354 6.36 19.15 12.56
C LEU A 354 7.53 18.87 13.50
N ASP A 355 8.22 19.90 14.00
CA ASP A 355 9.28 19.75 15.00
C ASP A 355 8.73 19.24 16.34
N GLU A 356 7.57 19.74 16.76
CA GLU A 356 6.85 19.23 17.93
C GLU A 356 6.43 17.77 17.72
N LEU A 357 5.86 17.44 16.56
CA LEU A 357 5.45 16.08 16.23
C LEU A 357 6.66 15.12 16.17
N SER A 358 7.80 15.59 15.66
CA SER A 358 9.06 14.83 15.65
C SER A 358 9.52 14.49 17.07
N ALA A 359 9.43 15.45 17.98
CA ALA A 359 9.75 15.25 19.40
C ALA A 359 8.79 14.25 20.08
N GLU A 360 7.50 14.24 19.69
CA GLU A 360 6.48 13.31 20.21
C GLU A 360 6.70 11.87 19.71
N THR A 361 7.05 11.69 18.44
CA THR A 361 7.05 10.39 17.75
C THR A 361 8.43 9.77 17.59
N GLY A 362 9.49 10.57 17.68
CA GLY A 362 10.87 10.17 17.33
C GLY A 362 11.14 10.05 15.84
N LYS A 363 10.15 10.36 14.97
CA LYS A 363 10.27 10.36 13.50
C LYS A 363 10.56 11.79 13.03
N THR A 364 11.43 11.94 12.02
CA THR A 364 11.65 13.22 11.33
C THR A 364 10.61 13.41 10.24
N TYR A 365 10.02 14.61 10.17
CA TYR A 365 9.03 14.97 9.16
C TYR A 365 9.55 16.11 8.28
N GLU A 366 9.37 15.95 6.97
CA GLU A 366 9.74 16.94 5.97
C GLU A 366 8.60 17.93 5.70
N LEU A 367 8.96 19.17 5.40
CA LEU A 367 8.06 20.21 4.89
C LEU A 367 8.51 20.61 3.50
N THR A 368 7.67 20.36 2.53
CA THR A 368 7.92 20.69 1.13
C THR A 368 6.79 21.53 0.55
N SER A 369 7.01 22.13 -0.60
CA SER A 369 5.94 22.79 -1.34
C SER A 369 6.20 22.75 -2.84
N ALA A 370 5.16 22.46 -3.62
CA ALA A 370 5.13 22.71 -5.05
C ALA A 370 4.78 24.19 -5.29
N ILE A 371 5.51 24.83 -6.20
CA ILE A 371 5.33 26.27 -6.47
C ILE A 371 5.27 26.55 -7.97
N GLY A 372 4.52 27.57 -8.35
CA GLY A 372 4.52 28.07 -9.72
C GLY A 372 5.88 28.63 -10.14
N ALA A 373 6.29 28.35 -11.38
CA ALA A 373 7.56 28.74 -11.94
C ALA A 373 7.51 29.97 -12.87
N GLY A 374 6.37 30.68 -12.91
CA GLY A 374 6.27 31.98 -13.56
C GLY A 374 6.86 33.09 -12.70
N TYR A 375 7.46 34.11 -13.31
CA TYR A 375 7.99 35.28 -12.58
C TYR A 375 6.92 35.92 -11.68
N ASP A 376 5.71 36.05 -12.18
CA ASP A 376 4.54 36.60 -11.49
C ASP A 376 4.13 35.81 -10.25
N LYS A 377 4.34 34.48 -10.24
CA LYS A 377 4.09 33.62 -9.08
C LYS A 377 5.24 33.67 -8.06
N ILE A 378 6.48 33.77 -8.59
CA ILE A 378 7.67 33.83 -7.74
C ILE A 378 7.77 35.16 -7.02
N GLU A 379 7.42 36.29 -7.68
CA GLU A 379 7.49 37.63 -7.11
C GLU A 379 6.44 37.89 -6.01
N ASP A 380 5.33 37.15 -6.00
CA ASP A 380 4.27 37.32 -5.01
C ASP A 380 4.64 36.73 -3.62
N VAL A 381 5.70 35.93 -3.53
CA VAL A 381 6.14 35.27 -2.28
C VAL A 381 7.62 35.56 -1.97
N ASP A 382 7.93 35.87 -0.72
CA ASP A 382 9.30 35.90 -0.20
C ASP A 382 9.78 34.46 0.08
N TYR A 383 10.26 33.77 -0.98
CA TYR A 383 10.76 32.42 -0.86
C TYR A 383 12.08 32.33 -0.06
N ALA A 384 12.86 33.42 0.06
CA ALA A 384 14.00 33.43 0.96
C ALA A 384 13.57 33.25 2.42
N ALA A 385 12.51 33.93 2.82
CA ALA A 385 11.92 33.80 4.16
C ALA A 385 11.23 32.43 4.35
N ALA A 386 10.44 31.98 3.38
CA ALA A 386 9.70 30.71 3.46
C ALA A 386 10.63 29.49 3.49
N SER A 387 11.64 29.48 2.64
CA SER A 387 12.57 28.34 2.51
C SER A 387 13.39 28.03 3.78
N GLN A 388 13.47 28.96 4.74
CA GLN A 388 14.12 28.70 6.03
C GLN A 388 13.39 27.59 6.83
N TYR A 389 12.10 27.39 6.57
CA TYR A 389 11.24 26.43 7.24
C TYR A 389 11.04 25.14 6.45
N MET A 390 11.40 25.14 5.15
CA MET A 390 11.14 24.05 4.20
C MET A 390 12.39 23.21 3.99
N ASP A 391 12.21 21.93 3.72
CA ASP A 391 13.28 21.01 3.32
C ASP A 391 13.53 21.12 1.80
N TYR A 392 12.47 21.08 0.98
CA TYR A 392 12.54 21.23 -0.48
C TYR A 392 11.43 22.12 -1.02
N ILE A 393 11.73 22.72 -2.18
CA ILE A 393 10.80 23.48 -3.03
C ILE A 393 10.76 22.78 -4.39
N PHE A 394 9.63 22.23 -4.73
CA PHE A 394 9.35 21.59 -6.01
C PHE A 394 8.85 22.64 -7.00
N ALA A 395 9.77 23.20 -7.80
CA ALA A 395 9.44 24.19 -8.80
C ALA A 395 8.76 23.52 -10.00
N MET A 396 7.48 23.82 -10.23
CA MET A 396 6.66 23.29 -11.32
C MET A 396 7.08 23.90 -12.65
N THR A 397 8.25 23.50 -13.13
CA THR A 397 8.88 24.00 -14.36
C THR A 397 8.29 23.33 -15.60
N TYR A 398 6.99 23.34 -15.66
CA TYR A 398 6.14 22.87 -16.75
C TYR A 398 4.86 23.74 -16.81
N ASP A 399 3.97 23.47 -17.75
CA ASP A 399 2.76 24.26 -18.01
C ASP A 399 3.03 25.72 -18.37
N PHE A 400 4.21 26.00 -18.96
CA PHE A 400 4.56 27.34 -19.40
C PHE A 400 3.70 27.83 -20.58
N PHE A 401 3.33 26.91 -21.47
CA PHE A 401 2.50 27.14 -22.63
C PHE A 401 1.51 25.99 -22.83
N GLY A 402 0.32 26.29 -23.33
CA GLY A 402 -0.69 25.30 -23.62
C GLY A 402 -1.88 25.84 -24.40
N GLY A 403 -2.77 24.94 -24.78
CA GLY A 403 -3.93 25.25 -25.64
C GLY A 403 -5.00 26.18 -25.02
N TRP A 404 -4.78 26.75 -23.85
CA TRP A 404 -5.57 27.84 -23.25
C TRP A 404 -5.25 29.18 -23.91
N ASN A 405 -4.14 29.30 -24.64
CA ASN A 405 -3.74 30.45 -25.42
C ASN A 405 -3.37 29.96 -26.83
N ASN A 406 -3.61 30.82 -27.86
CA ASN A 406 -3.23 30.51 -29.24
C ASN A 406 -1.74 30.68 -29.51
N VAL A 407 -1.00 31.38 -28.65
CA VAL A 407 0.47 31.47 -28.72
C VAL A 407 1.07 30.10 -28.38
N VAL A 408 1.82 29.54 -29.33
CA VAL A 408 2.52 28.27 -29.12
C VAL A 408 3.86 28.51 -28.48
N GLY A 409 4.32 27.55 -27.70
CA GLY A 409 5.61 27.60 -27.01
C GLY A 409 5.94 26.28 -26.34
N HIS A 410 7.17 26.13 -25.86
CA HIS A 410 7.60 24.95 -25.13
C HIS A 410 7.00 24.95 -23.72
N GLN A 411 6.21 23.92 -23.39
CA GLN A 411 5.51 23.84 -22.10
C GLN A 411 6.45 23.55 -20.91
N THR A 412 7.70 23.13 -21.17
CA THR A 412 8.62 22.68 -20.11
C THR A 412 10.10 22.94 -20.51
N ALA A 413 10.35 24.07 -21.19
CA ALA A 413 11.68 24.41 -21.67
C ALA A 413 12.68 24.68 -20.54
N LEU A 414 13.92 24.22 -20.73
CA LEU A 414 15.03 24.61 -19.84
C LEU A 414 15.39 26.08 -20.04
N ASN A 415 15.55 26.53 -21.29
CA ASN A 415 15.91 27.91 -21.65
C ASN A 415 14.90 28.49 -22.65
N CYS A 416 15.05 29.77 -22.96
CA CYS A 416 14.33 30.41 -24.04
C CYS A 416 14.58 29.72 -25.38
N GLY A 417 13.53 29.50 -26.14
CA GLY A 417 13.58 28.84 -27.43
C GLY A 417 13.97 29.71 -28.60
N THR A 418 14.27 29.07 -29.74
CA THR A 418 14.62 29.74 -30.99
C THR A 418 13.50 30.61 -31.58
N HIS A 419 12.25 30.41 -31.13
CA HIS A 419 11.08 31.17 -31.55
C HIS A 419 10.89 32.48 -30.76
N MET A 420 11.68 32.73 -29.71
CA MET A 420 11.56 33.88 -28.84
C MET A 420 12.69 34.92 -29.10
N SER A 421 12.35 36.20 -29.02
CA SER A 421 13.34 37.27 -29.06
C SER A 421 14.09 37.38 -27.71
N GLN A 422 15.27 38.02 -27.73
CA GLN A 422 16.04 38.26 -26.50
C GLN A 422 15.23 39.12 -25.49
N GLY A 423 14.49 40.12 -25.94
CA GLY A 423 13.68 40.96 -25.06
C GLY A 423 12.49 40.23 -24.44
N GLU A 424 11.97 39.19 -25.10
CA GLU A 424 11.00 38.26 -24.48
C GLU A 424 11.66 37.41 -23.44
N CYS A 425 12.85 36.91 -23.70
CA CYS A 425 13.57 36.02 -22.80
C CYS A 425 13.94 36.66 -21.47
N ASP A 426 14.48 37.89 -21.51
CA ASP A 426 15.00 38.63 -20.35
C ASP A 426 14.01 39.65 -19.75
N GLY A 427 12.80 39.75 -20.32
CA GLY A 427 11.77 40.68 -19.83
C GLY A 427 11.99 42.14 -20.22
N THR A 428 12.97 42.44 -21.08
CA THR A 428 13.27 43.83 -21.50
C THR A 428 12.46 44.27 -22.75
N GLY A 429 11.73 43.35 -23.38
CA GLY A 429 10.96 43.56 -24.56
C GLY A 429 9.56 44.13 -24.30
N LEU A 430 8.76 44.14 -25.37
CA LEU A 430 7.33 44.50 -25.30
C LEU A 430 6.50 43.22 -25.30
N ASP A 431 5.34 43.27 -24.65
CA ASP A 431 4.35 42.20 -24.73
C ASP A 431 3.56 42.27 -26.06
N ASP A 432 2.62 41.37 -26.26
CA ASP A 432 1.74 41.29 -27.42
C ASP A 432 0.79 42.51 -27.59
N LYS A 433 0.68 43.34 -26.56
CA LYS A 433 -0.07 44.60 -26.58
C LYS A 433 0.80 45.82 -26.86
N GLY A 434 2.13 45.59 -26.95
CA GLY A 434 3.13 46.66 -27.14
C GLY A 434 3.49 47.39 -25.86
N GLU A 435 3.13 46.86 -24.69
CA GLU A 435 3.52 47.41 -23.39
C GLU A 435 4.83 46.73 -22.90
N PRO A 436 5.65 47.42 -22.09
CA PRO A 436 6.82 46.79 -21.47
C PRO A 436 6.44 45.48 -20.72
N ARG A 437 7.18 44.44 -21.00
CA ARG A 437 7.00 43.16 -20.25
C ARG A 437 7.22 43.39 -18.77
N LYS A 438 6.52 42.65 -17.96
CA LYS A 438 6.58 42.73 -16.50
C LYS A 438 7.72 41.85 -15.93
N GLY A 439 8.14 40.84 -16.69
CA GLY A 439 9.18 39.93 -16.30
C GLY A 439 9.67 39.04 -17.44
N PRO A 440 10.65 38.16 -17.19
CA PRO A 440 11.23 37.28 -18.19
C PRO A 440 10.23 36.20 -18.64
N ALA A 441 10.55 35.53 -19.76
CA ALA A 441 9.75 34.43 -20.26
C ALA A 441 9.72 33.28 -19.23
N TYR A 442 8.61 32.51 -19.27
CA TYR A 442 8.50 31.30 -18.47
C TYR A 442 9.41 30.22 -19.02
N THR A 443 10.51 29.95 -18.29
CA THR A 443 11.48 28.87 -18.55
C THR A 443 12.01 28.36 -17.21
N THR A 444 12.54 27.15 -17.21
CA THR A 444 13.15 26.58 -16.00
C THR A 444 14.31 27.46 -15.50
N SER A 445 15.20 27.92 -16.40
CA SER A 445 16.36 28.76 -16.00
C SER A 445 15.91 30.08 -15.39
N ASN A 446 14.98 30.79 -15.99
CA ASN A 446 14.49 32.07 -15.45
C ASN A 446 13.84 31.89 -14.06
N ALA A 447 13.04 30.83 -13.88
CA ALA A 447 12.41 30.54 -12.59
C ALA A 447 13.46 30.27 -11.50
N ILE A 448 14.45 29.44 -11.78
CA ILE A 448 15.52 29.10 -10.83
C ILE A 448 16.38 30.33 -10.54
N ASP A 449 16.75 31.13 -11.56
CA ASP A 449 17.52 32.35 -11.38
C ASP A 449 16.79 33.37 -10.47
N LEU A 450 15.47 33.51 -10.61
CA LEU A 450 14.65 34.36 -9.74
C LEU A 450 14.64 33.86 -8.29
N LEU A 451 14.48 32.57 -8.06
CA LEU A 451 14.50 31.98 -6.70
C LEU A 451 15.89 32.11 -6.04
N LEU A 452 16.95 31.87 -6.81
CA LEU A 452 18.33 32.06 -6.33
C LEU A 452 18.62 33.54 -6.05
N ALA A 453 18.09 34.47 -6.88
CA ALA A 453 18.24 35.90 -6.67
C ALA A 453 17.51 36.40 -5.42
N GLN A 454 16.37 35.79 -5.05
CA GLN A 454 15.74 36.01 -3.75
C GLN A 454 16.59 35.52 -2.57
N GLY A 455 17.51 34.58 -2.79
CA GLY A 455 18.39 34.03 -1.75
C GLY A 455 17.99 32.63 -1.25
N VAL A 456 17.18 31.90 -2.01
CA VAL A 456 16.85 30.49 -1.70
C VAL A 456 18.10 29.64 -1.88
N ASP A 457 18.35 28.72 -0.94
CA ASP A 457 19.44 27.76 -1.04
C ASP A 457 19.22 26.81 -2.25
N ALA A 458 20.19 26.77 -3.15
CA ALA A 458 20.15 25.93 -4.35
C ALA A 458 19.79 24.46 -4.05
N LYS A 459 20.30 23.90 -2.94
CA LYS A 459 20.05 22.50 -2.55
C LYS A 459 18.59 22.20 -2.20
N LYS A 460 17.78 23.22 -1.95
CA LYS A 460 16.35 23.08 -1.68
C LYS A 460 15.48 23.11 -2.93
N LEU A 461 16.03 23.59 -4.06
CA LEU A 461 15.30 23.75 -5.32
C LEU A 461 15.33 22.44 -6.12
N VAL A 462 14.16 21.86 -6.35
CA VAL A 462 13.95 20.63 -7.12
C VAL A 462 13.23 21.00 -8.41
N VAL A 463 13.81 20.62 -9.56
CA VAL A 463 13.30 21.03 -10.90
C VAL A 463 12.25 20.05 -11.41
N GLY A 464 11.16 20.56 -11.98
CA GLY A 464 10.06 19.79 -12.53
C GLY A 464 10.38 19.15 -13.89
N ALA A 465 9.93 17.92 -14.06
CA ALA A 465 9.88 17.18 -15.32
C ALA A 465 8.44 16.84 -15.66
N ALA A 466 8.07 16.99 -16.93
CA ALA A 466 6.73 16.67 -17.38
C ALA A 466 6.66 15.26 -17.97
N MET A 467 5.86 14.38 -17.38
CA MET A 467 5.54 13.06 -17.95
C MET A 467 4.32 13.13 -18.87
N TYR A 468 4.09 14.29 -19.47
CA TYR A 468 2.97 14.59 -20.39
C TYR A 468 3.35 15.70 -21.37
N ALA A 469 2.54 15.83 -22.42
CA ALA A 469 2.61 16.92 -23.37
C ALA A 469 1.46 17.90 -23.19
N ARG A 470 1.70 19.16 -23.53
CA ARG A 470 0.69 20.17 -23.87
C ARG A 470 0.67 20.37 -25.37
N GLY A 471 -0.50 20.77 -25.92
CA GLY A 471 -0.53 20.99 -27.38
C GLY A 471 -1.74 21.72 -27.90
N TRP A 472 -1.59 22.09 -29.16
CA TRP A 472 -2.55 22.87 -29.94
C TRP A 472 -2.95 22.09 -31.18
N THR A 473 -4.17 22.33 -31.65
CA THR A 473 -4.61 21.93 -32.98
C THR A 473 -4.63 23.12 -33.93
N GLY A 474 -4.73 22.89 -35.25
CA GLY A 474 -4.89 23.91 -36.26
C GLY A 474 -3.67 24.78 -36.53
N VAL A 475 -2.48 24.38 -36.10
CA VAL A 475 -1.21 25.04 -36.47
C VAL A 475 -0.91 24.69 -37.92
N THR A 476 -0.96 25.70 -38.83
CA THR A 476 -0.75 25.51 -40.24
C THR A 476 0.56 26.16 -40.71
N ARG A 477 1.14 25.68 -41.81
CA ARG A 477 2.35 26.30 -42.37
C ARG A 477 2.16 27.78 -42.71
N ASP A 478 0.93 28.19 -43.09
CA ASP A 478 0.63 29.58 -43.38
C ASP A 478 0.53 30.45 -42.13
N SER A 479 0.36 29.84 -40.94
CA SER A 479 0.39 30.55 -39.64
C SER A 479 1.80 30.74 -39.09
N MET A 480 2.82 30.10 -39.68
CA MET A 480 4.21 30.14 -39.22
C MET A 480 4.96 31.33 -39.82
N THR A 481 5.71 32.07 -39.00
CA THR A 481 6.65 33.08 -39.49
C THR A 481 7.89 32.45 -40.11
N ASP A 482 8.27 31.24 -39.65
CA ASP A 482 9.24 30.37 -40.27
C ASP A 482 8.55 29.03 -40.60
N PRO A 483 8.25 28.69 -41.85
CA PRO A 483 7.57 27.46 -42.23
C PRO A 483 8.34 26.18 -41.89
N THR A 484 9.61 26.28 -41.52
CA THR A 484 10.42 25.13 -41.07
C THR A 484 10.39 24.90 -39.54
N ASN A 485 9.88 25.87 -38.80
CA ASN A 485 9.78 25.82 -37.33
C ASN A 485 8.33 25.95 -36.88
N PRO A 486 7.65 24.85 -36.54
CA PRO A 486 6.28 24.87 -36.05
C PRO A 486 6.05 25.73 -34.81
N MET A 487 7.08 25.96 -34.01
CA MET A 487 7.01 26.81 -32.81
C MET A 487 6.80 28.32 -33.14
N THR A 488 6.91 28.70 -34.42
CA THR A 488 6.58 30.08 -34.89
C THR A 488 5.16 30.21 -35.41
N GLY A 489 4.34 29.17 -35.25
CA GLY A 489 2.96 29.17 -35.71
C GLY A 489 1.98 29.73 -34.68
N VAL A 490 0.70 29.61 -35.02
CA VAL A 490 -0.41 30.04 -34.15
C VAL A 490 -1.38 28.87 -34.03
N GLY A 491 -1.71 28.50 -32.78
CA GLY A 491 -2.67 27.45 -32.47
C GLY A 491 -4.13 27.92 -32.61
N ASN A 492 -5.04 26.96 -32.74
CA ASN A 492 -6.47 27.18 -32.78
C ASN A 492 -7.22 26.20 -31.88
N GLY A 493 -6.97 26.29 -30.56
CA GLY A 493 -7.56 25.45 -29.55
C GLY A 493 -6.67 24.27 -29.11
N LYS A 494 -7.21 23.45 -28.20
CA LYS A 494 -6.53 22.36 -27.56
C LYS A 494 -6.47 21.10 -28.44
N VAL A 495 -5.34 20.44 -28.51
CA VAL A 495 -5.22 19.09 -29.12
C VAL A 495 -6.07 18.09 -28.35
N ALA A 496 -6.48 17.00 -29.01
CA ALA A 496 -7.10 15.86 -28.32
C ALA A 496 -6.10 15.24 -27.31
N GLY A 497 -6.52 15.06 -26.07
CA GLY A 497 -5.67 14.54 -25.03
C GLY A 497 -6.00 13.11 -24.62
N SER A 498 -5.20 12.55 -23.70
CA SER A 498 -5.40 11.18 -23.18
C SER A 498 -6.63 11.10 -22.28
N TRP A 499 -6.81 12.08 -21.39
CA TRP A 499 -7.90 12.13 -20.40
C TRP A 499 -8.68 13.43 -20.49
N GLU A 500 -8.01 14.53 -20.78
CA GLU A 500 -8.60 15.84 -21.02
C GLU A 500 -7.98 16.52 -22.25
N ALA A 501 -8.75 17.39 -22.90
CA ALA A 501 -8.26 18.08 -24.09
C ALA A 501 -7.05 18.98 -23.76
N GLY A 502 -6.00 18.85 -24.55
CA GLY A 502 -4.76 19.61 -24.42
C GLY A 502 -3.67 18.95 -23.57
N VAL A 503 -3.94 17.79 -22.97
CA VAL A 503 -2.98 17.03 -22.13
C VAL A 503 -2.85 15.61 -22.63
N ILE A 504 -1.64 15.17 -22.95
CA ILE A 504 -1.37 13.84 -23.49
C ILE A 504 -0.32 13.16 -22.64
N ASP A 505 -0.65 11.99 -22.05
CA ASP A 505 0.30 11.19 -21.29
C ASP A 505 1.55 10.88 -22.12
N TYR A 506 2.73 10.88 -21.53
CA TYR A 506 3.99 10.63 -22.28
C TYR A 506 3.99 9.30 -23.04
N LYS A 507 3.46 8.24 -22.44
CA LYS A 507 3.28 6.94 -23.14
C LYS A 507 2.45 7.04 -24.43
N ASP A 508 1.45 7.94 -24.44
CA ASP A 508 0.61 8.22 -25.59
C ASP A 508 1.30 9.15 -26.59
N VAL A 509 2.14 10.08 -26.13
CA VAL A 509 3.04 10.88 -26.99
C VAL A 509 3.94 9.98 -27.81
N VAL A 510 4.58 9.01 -27.16
CA VAL A 510 5.46 8.04 -27.84
C VAL A 510 4.68 7.23 -28.87
N THR A 511 3.49 6.75 -28.53
CA THR A 511 2.68 5.88 -29.39
C THR A 511 2.03 6.66 -30.56
N ASN A 512 1.43 7.82 -30.25
CA ASN A 512 0.53 8.52 -31.19
C ASN A 512 1.20 9.62 -32.00
N TYR A 513 2.40 10.08 -31.58
CA TYR A 513 3.15 11.12 -32.25
C TYR A 513 4.57 10.69 -32.65
N VAL A 514 5.42 10.30 -31.67
CA VAL A 514 6.83 9.99 -31.95
C VAL A 514 7.00 8.82 -32.91
N ASN A 515 6.21 7.76 -32.73
CA ASN A 515 6.26 6.56 -33.58
C ASN A 515 5.28 6.59 -34.77
N LYS A 516 4.55 7.70 -34.95
CA LYS A 516 3.55 7.82 -36.03
C LYS A 516 4.18 8.32 -37.33
N ALA A 517 3.98 7.59 -38.42
CA ALA A 517 4.47 7.99 -39.72
C ALA A 517 3.82 9.30 -40.21
N GLY A 518 4.63 10.24 -40.68
CA GLY A 518 4.19 11.54 -41.20
C GLY A 518 4.17 12.65 -40.14
N VAL A 519 4.40 12.35 -38.88
CA VAL A 519 4.64 13.33 -37.82
C VAL A 519 6.09 13.81 -37.84
N GLU A 520 6.28 15.12 -37.76
CA GLU A 520 7.60 15.75 -37.66
C GLU A 520 8.00 15.85 -36.20
N VAL A 521 8.93 15.02 -35.75
CA VAL A 521 9.49 15.08 -34.41
C VAL A 521 10.73 15.96 -34.41
N GLY A 522 10.75 16.97 -33.56
CA GLY A 522 11.82 17.95 -33.47
C GLY A 522 12.32 18.20 -32.05
N TYR A 523 13.46 18.91 -32.01
CA TYR A 523 14.08 19.32 -30.75
C TYR A 523 14.68 20.71 -30.90
N ASP A 524 14.38 21.62 -30.00
CA ASP A 524 15.00 22.93 -29.94
C ASP A 524 16.24 22.83 -29.04
N ASP A 525 17.43 22.85 -29.66
CA ASP A 525 18.70 22.72 -28.95
C ASP A 525 19.05 23.95 -28.07
N ILE A 526 18.37 25.08 -28.26
CA ILE A 526 18.54 26.29 -27.40
C ILE A 526 17.61 26.19 -26.20
N ALA A 527 16.31 25.92 -26.46
CA ALA A 527 15.34 25.69 -25.40
C ALA A 527 15.62 24.43 -24.57
N GLN A 528 16.37 23.47 -25.13
CA GLN A 528 16.53 22.11 -24.62
C GLN A 528 15.17 21.45 -24.40
N ALA A 529 14.28 21.51 -25.42
CA ALA A 529 12.91 21.06 -25.36
C ALA A 529 12.48 20.33 -26.64
N ALA A 530 11.62 19.28 -26.48
CA ALA A 530 11.10 18.49 -27.57
C ALA A 530 9.73 18.99 -28.03
N TYR A 531 9.44 18.74 -29.32
CA TYR A 531 8.11 18.95 -29.90
C TYR A 531 7.81 17.89 -30.97
N ALA A 532 6.52 17.69 -31.27
CA ALA A 532 6.09 16.94 -32.44
C ALA A 532 4.95 17.67 -33.15
N TYR A 533 5.01 17.69 -34.48
CA TYR A 533 4.04 18.37 -35.35
C TYR A 533 3.46 17.40 -36.37
N ASP A 534 2.14 17.27 -36.40
CA ASP A 534 1.43 16.51 -37.42
C ASP A 534 0.88 17.47 -38.48
N PRO A 535 1.55 17.60 -39.65
CA PRO A 535 1.10 18.49 -40.71
C PRO A 535 -0.24 18.07 -41.33
N SER A 536 -0.73 16.89 -41.10
CA SER A 536 -1.97 16.39 -41.71
C SER A 536 -3.22 16.98 -41.08
N ASN A 537 -3.17 17.37 -39.80
CA ASN A 537 -4.27 17.94 -39.04
C ASN A 537 -3.90 19.25 -38.31
N GLY A 538 -2.62 19.60 -38.31
CA GLY A 538 -2.11 20.81 -37.63
C GLY A 538 -1.95 20.64 -36.12
N ASP A 539 -1.83 19.42 -35.60
CA ASP A 539 -1.53 19.20 -34.19
C ASP A 539 -0.05 19.46 -33.91
N LEU A 540 0.20 20.36 -32.97
CA LEU A 540 1.54 20.65 -32.42
C LEU A 540 1.53 20.33 -30.93
N ILE A 541 2.44 19.47 -30.49
CA ILE A 541 2.62 19.15 -29.07
C ILE A 541 4.04 19.46 -28.63
N THR A 542 4.20 19.86 -27.37
CA THR A 542 5.50 20.09 -26.72
C THR A 542 5.59 19.28 -25.44
N TYR A 543 6.76 18.69 -25.16
CA TYR A 543 6.90 17.70 -24.10
C TYR A 543 8.35 17.54 -23.66
N ASP A 544 8.58 16.94 -22.49
CA ASP A 544 9.88 16.42 -22.12
C ASP A 544 10.15 15.07 -22.78
N ASN A 545 11.40 14.85 -23.17
CA ASN A 545 11.91 13.56 -23.63
C ASN A 545 13.23 13.23 -22.94
N LYS A 546 13.81 12.06 -23.20
CA LYS A 546 15.10 11.66 -22.62
C LYS A 546 16.16 12.77 -22.76
N LYS A 547 16.26 13.42 -23.91
CA LYS A 547 17.30 14.44 -24.18
C LYS A 547 17.08 15.70 -23.32
N SER A 548 15.84 16.19 -23.21
CA SER A 548 15.53 17.37 -22.38
C SER A 548 15.72 17.08 -20.88
N ILE A 549 15.34 15.89 -20.43
CA ILE A 549 15.53 15.49 -19.04
C ILE A 549 17.02 15.34 -18.68
N LEU A 550 17.84 14.79 -19.57
CA LEU A 550 19.30 14.77 -19.36
C LEU A 550 19.88 16.19 -19.26
N ALA A 551 19.40 17.13 -20.09
CA ALA A 551 19.80 18.54 -19.99
C ALA A 551 19.38 19.18 -18.66
N LYS A 552 18.15 18.93 -18.19
CA LYS A 552 17.68 19.36 -16.87
C LYS A 552 18.53 18.76 -15.74
N GLY A 553 18.89 17.47 -15.83
CA GLY A 553 19.77 16.82 -14.85
C GLY A 553 21.18 17.41 -14.82
N GLU A 554 21.76 17.75 -15.98
CA GLU A 554 23.03 18.48 -16.07
C GLU A 554 22.92 19.87 -15.46
N TYR A 555 21.84 20.58 -15.73
CA TYR A 555 21.54 21.89 -15.14
C TYR A 555 21.47 21.81 -13.60
N VAL A 556 20.73 20.84 -13.07
CA VAL A 556 20.63 20.58 -11.62
C VAL A 556 22.04 20.39 -11.01
N ARG A 557 22.87 19.53 -11.61
CA ARG A 557 24.22 19.28 -11.11
C ARG A 557 25.13 20.50 -11.23
N SER A 558 25.04 21.25 -12.33
CA SER A 558 25.89 22.42 -12.57
C SER A 558 25.67 23.55 -11.57
N LEU A 559 24.45 23.71 -11.07
CA LEU A 559 24.08 24.72 -10.08
C LEU A 559 24.02 24.15 -8.64
N GLY A 560 24.21 22.84 -8.45
CA GLY A 560 24.10 22.18 -7.15
C GLY A 560 22.68 22.26 -6.57
N LEU A 561 21.65 22.13 -7.43
CA LEU A 561 20.26 22.11 -7.04
C LEU A 561 19.90 20.80 -6.32
N GLY A 562 18.73 20.76 -5.68
CA GLY A 562 18.26 19.64 -4.86
C GLY A 562 17.91 18.37 -5.63
N GLY A 563 17.55 18.44 -6.92
CA GLY A 563 17.19 17.26 -7.70
C GLY A 563 16.16 17.50 -8.79
N LEU A 564 15.47 16.41 -9.17
CA LEU A 564 14.38 16.41 -10.14
C LEU A 564 13.13 15.79 -9.54
N PHE A 565 11.95 16.28 -9.94
CA PHE A 565 10.67 15.62 -9.65
C PHE A 565 9.79 15.64 -10.89
N ALA A 566 8.76 14.77 -10.92
CA ALA A 566 7.90 14.65 -12.09
C ALA A 566 6.41 14.71 -11.75
N TRP A 567 5.63 15.32 -12.64
CA TRP A 567 4.20 15.21 -12.77
C TRP A 567 3.88 14.44 -14.04
N GLU A 568 3.20 13.28 -14.03
CA GLU A 568 2.84 12.37 -12.93
C GLU A 568 3.23 10.93 -13.33
N ILE A 569 3.55 10.11 -12.34
CA ILE A 569 4.26 8.84 -12.56
C ILE A 569 3.49 7.81 -13.42
N ASP A 570 2.17 7.83 -13.39
CA ASP A 570 1.33 6.90 -14.15
C ASP A 570 1.21 7.26 -15.65
N ALA A 571 1.69 8.42 -16.06
CA ALA A 571 1.73 8.86 -17.45
C ALA A 571 3.02 8.46 -18.18
N ASP A 572 4.09 8.07 -17.45
CA ASP A 572 5.36 7.63 -18.01
C ASP A 572 5.29 6.19 -18.55
N ASN A 573 6.25 5.85 -19.40
CA ASN A 573 6.54 4.48 -19.88
C ASN A 573 7.91 3.97 -19.41
N GLY A 574 8.55 4.67 -18.47
CA GLY A 574 9.88 4.44 -17.96
C GLY A 574 10.96 5.36 -18.54
N ASP A 575 10.74 5.96 -19.71
CA ASP A 575 11.76 6.77 -20.39
C ASP A 575 12.14 8.03 -19.58
N ILE A 576 11.14 8.75 -19.05
CA ILE A 576 11.36 10.02 -18.33
C ILE A 576 12.02 9.74 -16.98
N LEU A 577 11.50 8.81 -16.20
CA LEU A 577 12.10 8.50 -14.89
C LEU A 577 13.51 7.93 -15.01
N ASN A 578 13.76 7.05 -15.99
CA ASN A 578 15.12 6.57 -16.27
C ASN A 578 16.06 7.73 -16.65
N ALA A 579 15.59 8.66 -17.49
CA ALA A 579 16.37 9.84 -17.88
C ALA A 579 16.64 10.79 -16.71
N MET A 580 15.69 10.93 -15.75
CA MET A 580 15.91 11.69 -14.51
C MET A 580 17.08 11.09 -13.73
N GLN A 581 17.10 9.78 -13.55
CA GLN A 581 18.19 9.09 -12.85
C GLN A 581 19.52 9.23 -13.58
N GLU A 582 19.56 9.00 -14.89
CA GLU A 582 20.73 9.17 -15.72
C GLU A 582 21.26 10.63 -15.67
N GLY A 583 20.35 11.61 -15.74
CA GLY A 583 20.64 13.03 -15.66
C GLY A 583 21.21 13.44 -14.30
N LEU A 584 20.69 12.94 -13.19
CA LEU A 584 21.20 13.21 -11.84
C LEU A 584 22.56 12.55 -11.59
N ALA A 585 22.80 11.34 -12.13
CA ALA A 585 24.08 10.65 -11.98
C ALA A 585 25.25 11.28 -12.77
N GLY A 586 24.99 12.02 -13.86
CA GLY A 586 26.03 12.61 -14.73
C GLY A 586 26.65 11.59 -15.68
N ASP A 587 27.60 12.02 -16.54
CA ASP A 587 28.38 11.32 -17.60
C ASP A 587 28.06 9.85 -17.96
N GLY A 588 26.82 9.42 -17.71
CA GLY A 588 26.31 8.12 -18.14
C GLY A 588 26.92 6.89 -17.44
N THR A 589 27.72 7.08 -16.41
CA THR A 589 28.12 5.99 -15.52
C THR A 589 26.98 5.75 -14.52
N VAL A 590 25.94 5.07 -14.98
CA VAL A 590 25.00 4.41 -14.08
C VAL A 590 25.84 3.44 -13.25
N THR A 591 26.06 3.74 -11.99
CA THR A 591 26.56 2.72 -11.05
C THR A 591 25.35 1.83 -10.79
N PRO A 592 25.34 0.58 -11.25
CA PRO A 592 24.27 -0.34 -10.85
C PRO A 592 24.15 -0.30 -9.33
N PRO A 593 22.99 -0.32 -8.75
CA PRO A 593 22.84 -0.36 -7.30
C PRO A 593 23.73 -1.47 -6.75
N ALA A 594 24.37 -1.24 -5.62
CA ALA A 594 25.15 -2.27 -4.95
C ALA A 594 24.21 -3.47 -4.73
N ASN A 595 24.62 -4.64 -5.21
CA ASN A 595 23.82 -5.85 -5.11
C ASN A 595 23.40 -6.09 -3.65
N LYS A 596 22.12 -6.24 -3.40
CA LYS A 596 21.60 -6.67 -2.11
C LYS A 596 21.65 -8.20 -2.08
N LYS A 597 22.04 -8.74 -0.93
CA LYS A 597 22.03 -10.19 -0.74
C LYS A 597 20.60 -10.72 -0.77
N PRO A 598 20.38 -11.91 -1.32
CA PRO A 598 19.09 -12.55 -1.24
C PRO A 598 18.73 -12.90 0.22
N ILE A 599 17.48 -13.15 0.47
CA ILE A 599 16.97 -13.68 1.74
C ILE A 599 16.75 -15.18 1.56
N ALA A 600 17.50 -16.01 2.26
CA ALA A 600 17.27 -17.43 2.32
C ALA A 600 16.11 -17.73 3.28
N LYS A 601 15.25 -18.68 2.92
CA LYS A 601 14.18 -19.25 3.76
C LYS A 601 14.18 -20.76 3.57
N ALA A 602 14.62 -21.49 4.60
CA ALA A 602 14.71 -22.94 4.61
C ALA A 602 13.41 -23.66 5.02
N GLY A 603 12.33 -22.88 5.23
CA GLY A 603 11.06 -23.39 5.73
C GLY A 603 11.02 -23.52 7.26
N VAL A 604 9.90 -24.04 7.77
CA VAL A 604 9.71 -24.28 9.22
C VAL A 604 10.28 -25.64 9.62
N ASP A 605 10.65 -25.81 10.88
CA ASP A 605 11.11 -27.10 11.43
C ASP A 605 10.05 -28.19 11.24
N LEU A 606 10.51 -29.38 10.84
CA LEU A 606 9.65 -30.50 10.51
C LEU A 606 9.72 -31.58 11.57
N SER A 607 8.61 -32.28 11.81
CA SER A 607 8.56 -33.51 12.62
C SER A 607 7.93 -34.63 11.79
N VAL A 608 8.61 -35.76 11.69
CA VAL A 608 8.15 -36.90 10.90
C VAL A 608 8.37 -38.20 11.65
N THR A 609 7.52 -39.19 11.39
CA THR A 609 7.70 -40.54 11.90
C THR A 609 8.30 -41.44 10.81
N ALA A 610 9.40 -42.11 11.12
CA ALA A 610 10.03 -43.04 10.20
C ALA A 610 9.24 -44.36 10.11
N PRO A 611 9.12 -44.99 8.91
CA PRO A 611 9.69 -44.58 7.62
C PRO A 611 8.86 -43.50 6.91
N ALA A 612 9.49 -42.45 6.41
CA ALA A 612 8.84 -41.35 5.69
C ALA A 612 9.77 -40.82 4.57
N SER A 613 9.17 -40.16 3.58
CA SER A 613 9.87 -39.29 2.66
C SER A 613 9.68 -37.83 3.11
N VAL A 614 10.78 -37.16 3.41
CA VAL A 614 10.77 -35.76 3.86
C VAL A 614 11.14 -34.87 2.67
N GLN A 615 10.37 -33.80 2.43
CA GLN A 615 10.69 -32.76 1.47
C GLN A 615 10.99 -31.46 2.22
N LEU A 616 12.13 -30.84 1.92
CA LEU A 616 12.48 -29.50 2.41
C LEU A 616 11.93 -28.48 1.42
N ASP A 617 11.70 -27.25 1.90
CA ASP A 617 11.09 -26.18 1.10
C ASP A 617 11.87 -24.87 1.20
N GLY A 618 12.53 -24.49 0.10
CA GLY A 618 13.23 -23.21 -0.08
C GLY A 618 12.45 -22.17 -0.87
N SER A 619 11.18 -22.43 -1.20
CA SER A 619 10.40 -21.61 -2.14
C SER A 619 10.10 -20.18 -1.66
N LEU A 620 10.17 -19.93 -0.36
CA LEU A 620 9.97 -18.60 0.24
C LEU A 620 11.24 -17.73 0.21
N SER A 621 12.35 -18.24 -0.31
CA SER A 621 13.55 -17.44 -0.53
C SER A 621 13.31 -16.38 -1.61
N SER A 622 13.87 -15.20 -1.42
CA SER A 622 13.63 -14.06 -2.31
C SER A 622 14.87 -13.19 -2.46
N ASP A 623 14.93 -12.47 -3.55
CA ASP A 623 15.89 -11.39 -3.77
C ASP A 623 15.13 -10.09 -4.08
N SER A 624 15.51 -9.00 -3.42
CA SER A 624 14.79 -7.71 -3.50
C SER A 624 15.20 -6.86 -4.69
N ASP A 625 16.34 -7.16 -5.33
CA ASP A 625 16.87 -6.40 -6.47
C ASP A 625 17.40 -7.29 -7.61
N GLY A 626 17.00 -8.56 -7.61
CA GLY A 626 17.38 -9.55 -8.62
C GLY A 626 16.54 -10.82 -8.52
N SER A 627 17.13 -11.92 -8.93
CA SER A 627 16.53 -13.26 -8.88
C SER A 627 17.50 -14.28 -8.28
N ILE A 628 16.96 -15.28 -7.58
CA ILE A 628 17.76 -16.40 -7.10
C ILE A 628 18.06 -17.32 -8.28
N VAL A 629 19.35 -17.53 -8.55
CA VAL A 629 19.83 -18.39 -9.66
C VAL A 629 20.31 -19.75 -9.20
N SER A 630 20.56 -19.92 -7.89
CA SER A 630 20.94 -21.25 -7.37
C SER A 630 20.48 -21.47 -5.95
N TYR A 631 20.17 -22.73 -5.67
CA TYR A 631 19.86 -23.26 -4.35
C TYR A 631 20.91 -24.33 -4.01
N ALA A 632 21.38 -24.38 -2.79
CA ALA A 632 22.32 -25.41 -2.34
C ALA A 632 21.98 -25.81 -0.90
N TRP A 633 21.51 -27.05 -0.75
CA TRP A 633 21.18 -27.63 0.53
C TRP A 633 22.31 -28.51 1.06
N THR A 634 22.67 -28.32 2.29
CA THR A 634 23.72 -29.09 2.98
C THR A 634 23.24 -29.58 4.34
N GLN A 635 23.38 -30.86 4.60
CA GLN A 635 23.15 -31.38 5.95
C GLN A 635 24.30 -30.97 6.88
N THR A 636 23.98 -30.26 7.96
CA THR A 636 24.97 -29.73 8.92
C THR A 636 25.04 -30.50 10.23
N SER A 637 23.98 -31.26 10.58
CA SER A 637 23.96 -32.07 11.81
C SER A 637 23.08 -33.31 11.67
N GLY A 638 23.26 -34.28 12.57
CA GLY A 638 22.51 -35.55 12.64
C GLY A 638 23.09 -36.66 11.77
N PRO A 639 22.50 -37.88 11.85
CA PRO A 639 22.89 -39.02 11.02
C PRO A 639 22.79 -38.67 9.53
N LYS A 640 23.81 -39.05 8.74
CA LYS A 640 23.91 -38.64 7.35
C LYS A 640 22.84 -39.30 6.47
N VAL A 641 22.09 -38.47 5.76
CA VAL A 641 21.12 -38.87 4.74
C VAL A 641 21.57 -38.46 3.34
N THR A 642 20.98 -39.06 2.31
CA THR A 642 21.21 -38.66 0.94
C THR A 642 20.08 -37.74 0.49
N LEU A 643 20.42 -36.47 0.24
CA LEU A 643 19.49 -35.50 -0.37
C LEU A 643 19.38 -35.75 -1.87
N THR A 644 18.17 -35.99 -2.36
CA THR A 644 17.86 -36.01 -3.78
C THR A 644 17.47 -34.60 -4.21
N GLY A 645 18.13 -34.04 -5.21
CA GLY A 645 17.91 -32.66 -5.66
C GLY A 645 18.45 -31.60 -4.68
N ALA A 646 19.61 -31.83 -4.07
CA ALA A 646 20.25 -30.90 -3.15
C ALA A 646 20.53 -29.49 -3.74
N ASP A 647 20.46 -29.36 -5.04
CA ASP A 647 20.56 -28.11 -5.83
C ASP A 647 19.21 -27.55 -6.30
N SER A 648 18.11 -28.13 -5.86
CA SER A 648 16.74 -27.69 -6.20
C SER A 648 16.09 -26.89 -5.06
N VAL A 649 15.00 -26.19 -5.39
CA VAL A 649 14.18 -25.46 -4.41
C VAL A 649 13.66 -26.39 -3.32
N ASN A 650 13.25 -27.62 -3.70
CA ASN A 650 12.57 -28.58 -2.82
C ASN A 650 13.25 -29.95 -2.85
N PRO A 651 14.41 -30.12 -2.20
CA PRO A 651 15.06 -31.44 -2.13
C PRO A 651 14.31 -32.40 -1.19
N SER A 652 14.58 -33.71 -1.34
CA SER A 652 13.95 -34.70 -0.49
C SER A 652 14.94 -35.76 -0.01
N PHE A 653 14.62 -36.44 1.10
CA PHE A 653 15.34 -37.59 1.61
C PHE A 653 14.40 -38.60 2.26
N ALA A 654 14.87 -39.85 2.45
CA ALA A 654 14.10 -40.90 3.09
C ALA A 654 14.62 -41.20 4.52
N THR A 655 13.72 -41.60 5.42
CA THR A 655 14.02 -41.90 6.83
C THR A 655 13.92 -43.39 7.18
N ASP A 656 13.80 -44.26 6.20
CA ASP A 656 13.62 -45.72 6.36
C ASP A 656 14.80 -46.45 7.00
N THR A 657 15.96 -45.80 7.13
CA THR A 657 17.15 -46.35 7.79
C THR A 657 17.29 -46.00 9.26
N PHE A 658 16.42 -45.20 9.82
CA PHE A 658 16.50 -44.77 11.22
C PHE A 658 15.97 -45.89 12.14
N THR A 659 16.73 -46.21 13.19
CA THR A 659 16.39 -47.21 14.20
C THR A 659 16.15 -46.61 15.59
N GLN A 660 16.35 -45.29 15.74
CA GLN A 660 16.07 -44.48 16.93
C GLN A 660 15.68 -43.05 16.51
N SER A 661 15.00 -42.33 17.38
CA SER A 661 14.61 -40.94 17.12
C SER A 661 15.86 -40.05 17.06
N GLU A 662 15.93 -39.22 16.05
CA GLU A 662 17.07 -38.35 15.71
C GLU A 662 16.60 -36.96 15.27
N THR A 663 17.48 -35.96 15.42
CA THR A 663 17.26 -34.62 14.83
C THR A 663 18.35 -34.36 13.81
N LEU A 664 17.91 -33.97 12.60
CA LEU A 664 18.79 -33.60 11.50
C LEU A 664 18.68 -32.07 11.30
N GLN A 665 19.77 -31.46 10.90
CA GLN A 665 19.79 -30.07 10.56
C GLN A 665 20.31 -29.88 9.14
N PHE A 666 19.60 -29.03 8.38
CA PHE A 666 19.96 -28.68 7.00
C PHE A 666 20.11 -27.17 6.88
N THR A 667 21.07 -26.75 6.08
CA THR A 667 21.27 -25.36 5.74
C THR A 667 21.00 -25.17 4.24
N LEU A 668 20.12 -24.25 3.91
CA LEU A 668 19.92 -23.74 2.56
C LEU A 668 20.84 -22.53 2.34
N THR A 669 21.59 -22.55 1.25
CA THR A 669 22.29 -21.39 0.73
C THR A 669 21.68 -21.03 -0.63
N VAL A 670 21.23 -19.80 -0.81
CA VAL A 670 20.75 -19.26 -2.08
C VAL A 670 21.73 -18.23 -2.60
N THR A 671 21.90 -18.18 -3.92
CA THR A 671 22.78 -17.22 -4.61
C THR A 671 21.95 -16.47 -5.65
N ASP A 672 22.11 -15.14 -5.69
CA ASP A 672 21.43 -14.27 -6.65
C ASP A 672 22.15 -14.24 -8.02
N ASP A 673 21.52 -13.55 -8.98
CA ASP A 673 22.01 -13.38 -10.36
C ASP A 673 23.28 -12.50 -10.46
N LYS A 674 23.65 -11.82 -9.36
CA LYS A 674 24.87 -10.99 -9.26
C LYS A 674 25.95 -11.62 -8.38
N GLY A 675 25.72 -12.84 -7.86
CA GLY A 675 26.72 -13.67 -7.16
C GLY A 675 26.82 -13.47 -5.65
N ALA A 676 25.91 -12.69 -5.01
CA ALA A 676 25.86 -12.65 -3.56
C ALA A 676 25.04 -13.84 -3.00
N ALA A 677 25.33 -14.24 -1.77
CA ALA A 677 24.68 -15.40 -1.16
C ALA A 677 24.20 -15.12 0.26
N ALA A 678 23.15 -15.82 0.65
CA ALA A 678 22.61 -15.87 2.01
C ALA A 678 22.25 -17.30 2.39
N SER A 679 22.14 -17.58 3.68
CA SER A 679 21.83 -18.94 4.16
C SER A 679 20.82 -18.91 5.30
N ASP A 680 19.99 -19.95 5.38
CA ASP A 680 19.02 -20.21 6.45
C ASP A 680 19.03 -21.69 6.79
N SER A 681 18.50 -22.09 7.95
CA SER A 681 18.57 -23.46 8.43
C SER A 681 17.23 -23.99 8.94
N VAL A 682 16.97 -25.27 8.72
CA VAL A 682 15.77 -25.99 9.17
C VAL A 682 16.14 -27.25 9.90
N ALA A 683 15.44 -27.57 10.99
CA ALA A 683 15.56 -28.80 11.72
C ALA A 683 14.49 -29.82 11.29
N VAL A 684 14.87 -31.12 11.23
CA VAL A 684 13.94 -32.23 10.99
C VAL A 684 14.06 -33.21 12.14
N SER A 685 13.03 -33.31 12.97
CA SER A 685 12.92 -34.30 14.05
C SER A 685 12.29 -35.57 13.49
N VAL A 686 13.06 -36.65 13.48
CA VAL A 686 12.61 -37.98 13.05
C VAL A 686 12.33 -38.84 14.29
N THR A 687 11.09 -39.27 14.47
CA THR A 687 10.69 -40.22 15.50
C THR A 687 10.62 -41.62 14.89
N VAL A 688 11.06 -42.63 15.66
CA VAL A 688 10.92 -44.05 15.28
C VAL A 688 9.93 -44.67 16.24
N GLU A 689 8.85 -45.24 15.73
CA GLU A 689 7.87 -45.91 16.57
C GLU A 689 8.46 -47.17 17.26
N GLY A 690 8.51 -47.09 18.59
CA GLY A 690 8.63 -48.30 19.41
C GLY A 690 7.23 -48.74 19.76
N THR A 691 6.92 -50.03 19.65
CA THR A 691 5.65 -50.71 19.93
C THR A 691 4.75 -49.94 20.91
N GLY A 692 4.01 -48.99 20.40
CA GLY A 692 2.94 -48.26 21.08
C GLY A 692 1.60 -49.01 20.99
N PRO A 693 0.56 -48.60 21.70
CA PRO A 693 -0.77 -49.20 21.62
C PRO A 693 -1.29 -49.23 20.17
N VAL A 694 -2.10 -50.23 19.87
CA VAL A 694 -2.70 -50.41 18.54
C VAL A 694 -3.57 -49.20 18.21
N ASN A 695 -3.30 -48.59 17.07
CA ASN A 695 -4.09 -47.42 16.57
C ASN A 695 -5.58 -47.80 16.44
N THR A 696 -6.43 -46.93 16.92
CA THR A 696 -7.90 -46.99 16.77
C THR A 696 -8.32 -46.04 15.66
N ALA A 697 -9.07 -46.52 14.67
CA ALA A 697 -9.52 -45.68 13.58
C ALA A 697 -10.42 -44.51 14.08
N PRO A 698 -10.31 -43.32 13.46
CA PRO A 698 -11.14 -42.17 13.83
C PRO A 698 -12.63 -42.43 13.56
N VAL A 699 -13.47 -41.63 14.19
CA VAL A 699 -14.92 -41.61 13.94
C VAL A 699 -15.32 -40.34 13.18
N ALA A 700 -15.73 -40.47 11.94
CA ALA A 700 -16.13 -39.39 11.09
C ALA A 700 -17.57 -38.93 11.37
N VAL A 701 -17.77 -37.65 11.62
CA VAL A 701 -19.08 -37.03 11.89
C VAL A 701 -19.24 -35.80 11.01
N ILE A 702 -20.42 -35.63 10.35
CA ILE A 702 -20.77 -34.43 9.61
C ILE A 702 -22.00 -33.77 10.23
N VAL A 703 -21.87 -32.50 10.56
CA VAL A 703 -23.00 -31.65 10.95
C VAL A 703 -23.43 -30.80 9.75
N ALA A 704 -24.67 -30.89 9.33
CA ALA A 704 -25.22 -30.15 8.19
C ALA A 704 -26.72 -29.93 8.33
N PRO A 705 -27.32 -28.90 7.71
CA PRO A 705 -28.76 -28.76 7.61
C PRO A 705 -29.35 -29.85 6.69
N THR A 706 -30.54 -30.33 6.99
CA THR A 706 -31.22 -31.36 6.17
C THR A 706 -31.87 -30.79 4.90
N SER A 707 -32.25 -29.50 4.92
CA SER A 707 -32.79 -28.76 3.78
C SER A 707 -32.50 -27.28 3.84
N VAL A 708 -32.37 -26.65 2.69
CA VAL A 708 -32.02 -25.23 2.51
C VAL A 708 -32.77 -24.64 1.32
N ASN A 709 -32.95 -23.31 1.30
CA ASN A 709 -33.54 -22.59 0.20
C ASN A 709 -32.45 -22.05 -0.76
N LYS A 710 -32.88 -21.67 -1.96
CA LYS A 710 -32.03 -20.94 -2.92
C LYS A 710 -31.38 -19.70 -2.26
N GLY A 711 -30.10 -19.55 -2.49
CA GLY A 711 -29.32 -18.43 -2.00
C GLY A 711 -28.79 -18.59 -0.58
N ASP A 712 -29.23 -19.62 0.15
CA ASP A 712 -28.69 -19.91 1.49
C ASP A 712 -27.21 -20.30 1.37
N VAL A 713 -26.37 -19.73 2.22
CA VAL A 713 -24.98 -20.17 2.39
C VAL A 713 -24.98 -21.36 3.35
N VAL A 714 -24.56 -22.50 2.86
CA VAL A 714 -24.59 -23.78 3.57
C VAL A 714 -23.19 -24.15 4.02
N THR A 715 -23.01 -24.43 5.29
CA THR A 715 -21.76 -24.97 5.82
C THR A 715 -21.99 -26.39 6.33
N LEU A 716 -21.17 -27.33 5.87
CA LEU A 716 -21.04 -28.66 6.42
C LEU A 716 -19.78 -28.67 7.28
N ASP A 717 -19.87 -29.19 8.48
CA ASP A 717 -18.78 -29.17 9.45
C ASP A 717 -18.49 -30.58 9.99
N ALA A 718 -17.27 -31.04 9.77
CA ALA A 718 -16.76 -32.31 10.25
C ALA A 718 -15.79 -32.15 11.45
N SER A 719 -15.67 -30.94 12.03
CA SER A 719 -14.75 -30.68 13.16
C SER A 719 -15.08 -31.44 14.45
N THR A 720 -16.29 -31.99 14.53
CA THR A 720 -16.70 -32.85 15.67
C THR A 720 -16.32 -34.32 15.50
N SER A 721 -15.63 -34.69 14.44
CA SER A 721 -15.00 -35.99 14.29
C SER A 721 -13.95 -36.21 15.39
N THR A 722 -13.83 -37.44 15.91
CA THR A 722 -12.98 -37.78 17.05
C THR A 722 -12.09 -38.94 16.74
N ASP A 723 -10.94 -38.97 17.40
CA ASP A 723 -10.04 -40.09 17.45
C ASP A 723 -9.86 -40.52 18.90
N ALA A 724 -9.83 -41.85 19.13
CA ALA A 724 -9.76 -42.43 20.49
C ALA A 724 -8.36 -42.31 21.09
N ASP A 725 -7.34 -42.24 20.23
CA ASP A 725 -5.93 -42.10 20.59
C ASP A 725 -5.48 -40.61 20.58
N ASN A 726 -6.37 -39.69 20.23
CA ASN A 726 -6.17 -38.25 20.06
C ASN A 726 -5.17 -37.88 18.94
N ASP A 727 -5.08 -38.72 17.92
CA ASP A 727 -4.23 -38.42 16.77
C ASP A 727 -4.77 -37.25 15.94
N PRO A 728 -3.89 -36.44 15.30
CA PRO A 728 -4.32 -35.33 14.48
C PRO A 728 -5.15 -35.76 13.26
N LEU A 729 -6.37 -35.25 13.12
CA LEU A 729 -7.26 -35.62 12.05
C LEU A 729 -7.07 -34.75 10.80
N THR A 730 -7.07 -35.41 9.64
CA THR A 730 -7.12 -34.79 8.33
C THR A 730 -8.44 -35.11 7.64
N TYR A 731 -8.93 -34.19 6.78
CA TYR A 731 -10.25 -34.27 6.17
C TYR A 731 -10.15 -34.24 4.65
N SER A 732 -10.84 -35.17 4.00
CA SER A 732 -10.96 -35.23 2.54
C SER A 732 -12.43 -35.30 2.14
N TRP A 733 -12.90 -34.30 1.39
CA TRP A 733 -14.29 -34.17 1.00
C TRP A 733 -14.55 -34.61 -0.42
N VAL A 734 -15.69 -35.27 -0.65
CA VAL A 734 -16.25 -35.54 -1.97
C VAL A 734 -17.48 -34.64 -2.13
N ILE A 735 -17.38 -33.72 -3.08
CA ILE A 735 -18.43 -32.77 -3.40
C ILE A 735 -19.29 -33.34 -4.54
N PRO A 736 -20.62 -33.35 -4.41
CA PRO A 736 -21.50 -33.84 -5.48
C PRO A 736 -21.43 -32.95 -6.73
N THR A 737 -21.57 -33.56 -7.90
CA THR A 737 -21.59 -32.84 -9.19
C THR A 737 -22.72 -31.81 -9.22
N GLY A 738 -22.39 -30.58 -9.64
CA GLY A 738 -23.35 -29.47 -9.76
C GLY A 738 -23.35 -28.52 -8.56
N ILE A 739 -22.52 -28.77 -7.54
CA ILE A 739 -22.26 -27.86 -6.43
C ILE A 739 -20.87 -27.26 -6.60
N ASP A 740 -20.81 -25.93 -6.59
CA ASP A 740 -19.56 -25.17 -6.48
C ASP A 740 -19.34 -24.86 -5.00
N ALA A 741 -18.33 -25.51 -4.42
CA ALA A 741 -18.08 -25.45 -2.98
C ALA A 741 -16.63 -25.12 -2.67
N THR A 742 -16.43 -24.35 -1.61
CA THR A 742 -15.10 -24.09 -1.02
C THR A 742 -14.86 -25.06 0.12
N VAL A 743 -13.70 -25.74 0.11
CA VAL A 743 -13.29 -26.69 1.14
C VAL A 743 -12.15 -26.06 1.94
N VAL A 744 -12.29 -25.97 3.26
CA VAL A 744 -11.25 -25.47 4.18
C VAL A 744 -11.17 -26.42 5.38
N GLY A 745 -10.15 -27.27 5.39
CA GLY A 745 -9.94 -28.24 6.46
C GLY A 745 -11.16 -29.14 6.72
N SER A 746 -11.75 -29.06 7.90
CA SER A 746 -12.93 -29.83 8.31
C SER A 746 -14.25 -29.29 7.76
N GLN A 747 -14.27 -28.20 7.00
CA GLN A 747 -15.50 -27.54 6.58
C GLN A 747 -15.63 -27.44 5.07
N VAL A 748 -16.87 -27.53 4.60
CA VAL A 748 -17.31 -27.27 3.22
C VAL A 748 -18.38 -26.20 3.22
N THR A 749 -18.22 -25.17 2.40
CA THR A 749 -19.22 -24.10 2.25
C THR A 749 -19.62 -23.96 0.79
N PHE A 750 -20.91 -23.84 0.52
CA PHE A 750 -21.45 -23.58 -0.80
C PHE A 750 -22.71 -22.71 -0.72
N THR A 751 -23.08 -22.08 -1.82
CA THR A 751 -24.35 -21.35 -1.92
C THR A 751 -25.38 -22.21 -2.67
N ALA A 752 -26.56 -22.41 -2.08
CA ALA A 752 -27.62 -23.23 -2.67
C ALA A 752 -28.14 -22.62 -3.98
N GLY A 753 -28.08 -23.39 -5.05
CA GLY A 753 -28.49 -23.01 -6.40
C GLY A 753 -30.02 -22.99 -6.57
N SER A 754 -30.47 -22.68 -7.79
CA SER A 754 -31.88 -22.61 -8.21
C SER A 754 -32.29 -23.93 -8.83
N TYR A 755 -33.34 -24.58 -8.27
CA TYR A 755 -33.86 -25.87 -8.76
C TYR A 755 -35.39 -25.85 -8.90
N THR A 756 -35.89 -26.53 -9.91
CA THR A 756 -37.32 -26.60 -10.21
C THR A 756 -38.04 -27.70 -9.43
N VAL A 757 -37.30 -28.57 -8.78
CA VAL A 757 -37.76 -29.65 -7.89
C VAL A 757 -36.83 -29.73 -6.70
N ASP A 758 -37.30 -30.24 -5.56
CA ASP A 758 -36.43 -30.50 -4.41
C ASP A 758 -35.29 -31.43 -4.81
N THR A 759 -34.08 -30.95 -4.69
CA THR A 759 -32.88 -31.63 -5.25
C THR A 759 -31.94 -32.02 -4.12
N PRO A 760 -31.75 -33.31 -3.85
CA PRO A 760 -30.83 -33.79 -2.82
C PRO A 760 -29.38 -33.84 -3.33
N PHE A 761 -28.43 -33.39 -2.49
CA PHE A 761 -27.00 -33.47 -2.71
C PHE A 761 -26.35 -34.23 -1.55
N THR A 762 -25.66 -35.31 -1.86
CA THR A 762 -24.96 -36.10 -0.84
C THR A 762 -23.46 -35.75 -0.85
N PHE A 763 -22.98 -35.31 0.29
CA PHE A 763 -21.58 -35.00 0.56
C PHE A 763 -20.98 -36.13 1.38
N SER A 764 -19.69 -36.40 1.18
CA SER A 764 -18.94 -37.39 1.93
C SER A 764 -17.66 -36.77 2.48
N VAL A 765 -17.35 -37.04 3.73
CA VAL A 765 -16.02 -36.74 4.32
C VAL A 765 -15.33 -38.03 4.73
N THR A 766 -14.07 -38.17 4.35
CA THR A 766 -13.16 -39.17 4.89
C THR A 766 -12.24 -38.48 5.88
N VAL A 767 -12.25 -38.94 7.10
CA VAL A 767 -11.39 -38.45 8.19
C VAL A 767 -10.29 -39.47 8.40
N ASN A 768 -9.02 -39.02 8.47
CA ASN A 768 -7.85 -39.87 8.54
C ASN A 768 -6.93 -39.35 9.64
N ASP A 769 -6.46 -40.25 10.49
CA ASP A 769 -5.54 -40.06 11.63
C ASP A 769 -4.05 -40.22 11.26
N GLY A 770 -3.77 -40.54 9.99
CA GLY A 770 -2.44 -40.83 9.47
C GLY A 770 -2.16 -42.35 9.36
N GLN A 771 -2.95 -43.21 9.99
CA GLN A 771 -2.82 -44.68 9.98
C GLN A 771 -4.10 -45.39 9.53
N ALA A 772 -5.25 -44.89 9.91
CA ALA A 772 -6.56 -45.42 9.57
C ALA A 772 -7.52 -44.28 9.12
N SER A 773 -8.67 -44.64 8.60
CA SER A 773 -9.68 -43.65 8.19
C SER A 773 -11.09 -44.17 8.39
N ASP A 774 -12.03 -43.26 8.62
CA ASP A 774 -13.45 -43.49 8.60
C ASP A 774 -14.16 -42.47 7.68
N THR A 775 -15.34 -42.83 7.18
CA THR A 775 -16.07 -42.01 6.22
C THR A 775 -17.53 -41.83 6.64
N SER A 776 -17.97 -40.59 6.66
CA SER A 776 -19.35 -40.21 6.93
C SER A 776 -19.99 -39.53 5.72
N ASN A 777 -21.31 -39.68 5.58
CA ASN A 777 -22.07 -39.08 4.50
C ASN A 777 -23.26 -38.29 5.06
N VAL A 778 -23.59 -37.16 4.39
CA VAL A 778 -24.77 -36.36 4.71
C VAL A 778 -25.48 -35.91 3.43
N THR A 779 -26.76 -35.85 3.44
CA THR A 779 -27.55 -35.35 2.32
C THR A 779 -28.23 -34.03 2.70
N VAL A 780 -27.99 -32.99 1.92
CA VAL A 780 -28.63 -31.67 2.01
C VAL A 780 -29.56 -31.53 0.83
N THR A 781 -30.85 -31.29 1.07
CA THR A 781 -31.83 -31.07 0.02
C THR A 781 -32.00 -29.58 -0.24
N VAL A 782 -31.67 -29.13 -1.45
CA VAL A 782 -32.02 -27.77 -1.89
C VAL A 782 -33.49 -27.79 -2.34
N LEU A 783 -34.28 -27.02 -1.64
CA LEU A 783 -35.73 -26.96 -1.92
C LEU A 783 -35.96 -26.24 -3.26
N LYS A 784 -36.99 -26.65 -3.97
CA LYS A 784 -37.40 -26.01 -5.22
C LYS A 784 -37.72 -24.55 -5.00
N ASP A 785 -37.41 -23.72 -5.97
CA ASP A 785 -37.77 -22.32 -5.95
C ASP A 785 -39.29 -22.17 -5.84
N ALA A 786 -39.74 -21.63 -4.73
CA ALA A 786 -41.07 -21.00 -4.67
C ALA A 786 -40.91 -19.74 -5.53
N GLY A 787 -41.44 -19.75 -6.76
CA GLY A 787 -41.26 -18.64 -7.70
C GLY A 787 -41.44 -17.31 -6.98
N ASP A 788 -40.51 -16.39 -7.21
CA ASP A 788 -40.57 -15.05 -6.63
C ASP A 788 -41.96 -14.46 -6.89
N PRO A 789 -42.65 -13.92 -5.87
CA PRO A 789 -43.89 -13.23 -6.12
C PRO A 789 -43.58 -12.07 -7.08
N PRO A 790 -44.41 -11.83 -8.11
CA PRO A 790 -44.20 -10.72 -9.03
C PRO A 790 -44.15 -9.43 -8.23
N LEU A 791 -43.15 -8.59 -8.52
CA LEU A 791 -43.00 -7.27 -7.90
C LEU A 791 -44.31 -6.51 -8.03
N THR A 792 -44.83 -6.03 -6.90
CA THR A 792 -46.08 -5.24 -6.86
C THR A 792 -45.74 -3.82 -7.36
N CYS A 793 -46.79 -3.09 -7.83
CA CYS A 793 -46.62 -1.70 -8.29
C CYS A 793 -46.23 -0.73 -7.16
N ASP A 794 -46.18 -1.19 -5.92
CA ASP A 794 -45.68 -0.44 -4.75
C ASP A 794 -44.15 -0.25 -4.77
N ASN A 795 -43.44 -1.00 -5.60
CA ASN A 795 -41.97 -0.90 -5.78
C ASN A 795 -41.61 -0.02 -6.99
N ALA A 796 -42.44 0.93 -7.39
CA ALA A 796 -42.09 1.87 -8.45
C ALA A 796 -40.92 2.76 -8.04
N TRP A 797 -40.01 3.05 -9.01
CA TRP A 797 -38.88 3.97 -8.74
C TRP A 797 -39.35 5.36 -8.34
N ASP A 798 -38.75 5.92 -7.32
CA ASP A 798 -39.01 7.27 -6.80
C ASP A 798 -37.67 8.05 -6.77
N ALA A 799 -37.62 9.19 -7.45
CA ALA A 799 -36.45 10.06 -7.53
C ALA A 799 -35.99 10.61 -6.15
N SER A 800 -36.86 10.63 -5.15
CA SER A 800 -36.53 11.12 -3.81
C SER A 800 -36.06 10.03 -2.85
N ALA A 801 -36.29 8.75 -3.21
CA ALA A 801 -35.86 7.60 -2.42
C ALA A 801 -34.38 7.31 -2.59
N VAL A 802 -33.80 6.67 -1.58
CA VAL A 802 -32.45 6.14 -1.61
C VAL A 802 -32.52 4.64 -1.86
N TYR A 803 -31.71 4.15 -2.80
CA TYR A 803 -31.58 2.74 -3.11
C TYR A 803 -30.14 2.28 -2.89
N THR A 804 -29.98 1.07 -2.44
CA THR A 804 -28.68 0.43 -2.18
C THR A 804 -28.47 -0.77 -3.08
N GLY A 805 -27.27 -1.29 -3.19
CA GLY A 805 -26.99 -2.45 -4.03
C GLY A 805 -27.90 -3.65 -3.67
N GLY A 806 -28.60 -4.17 -4.69
CA GLY A 806 -29.60 -5.25 -4.56
C GLY A 806 -31.04 -4.78 -4.47
N ASP A 807 -31.33 -3.50 -4.23
CA ASP A 807 -32.70 -2.98 -4.22
C ASP A 807 -33.31 -3.03 -5.63
N GLN A 808 -34.55 -3.55 -5.74
CA GLN A 808 -35.21 -3.67 -7.03
C GLN A 808 -36.43 -2.76 -7.12
N VAL A 809 -36.56 -2.08 -8.27
CA VAL A 809 -37.67 -1.16 -8.56
C VAL A 809 -38.23 -1.40 -9.95
N SER A 810 -39.49 -1.00 -10.16
CA SER A 810 -40.11 -1.00 -11.48
C SER A 810 -40.10 0.40 -12.10
N GLN A 811 -39.70 0.50 -13.36
CA GLN A 811 -39.82 1.71 -14.15
C GLN A 811 -39.88 1.38 -15.65
N ALA A 812 -40.73 2.05 -16.40
CA ALA A 812 -40.86 1.93 -17.85
C ALA A 812 -41.12 0.46 -18.31
N GLY A 813 -41.92 -0.31 -17.56
CA GLY A 813 -42.28 -1.71 -17.87
C GLY A 813 -41.12 -2.72 -17.63
N LYS A 814 -40.09 -2.33 -16.92
CA LYS A 814 -38.92 -3.16 -16.58
C LYS A 814 -38.65 -3.17 -15.10
N VAL A 815 -37.96 -4.21 -14.62
CA VAL A 815 -37.41 -4.32 -13.27
C VAL A 815 -35.93 -4.00 -13.34
N TRP A 816 -35.50 -3.11 -12.47
CA TRP A 816 -34.16 -2.63 -12.36
C TRP A 816 -33.61 -2.92 -10.96
N GLU A 817 -32.39 -3.38 -10.88
CA GLU A 817 -31.65 -3.63 -9.65
C GLU A 817 -30.53 -2.61 -9.50
N ALA A 818 -30.44 -1.95 -8.35
CA ALA A 818 -29.34 -1.04 -8.03
C ALA A 818 -28.06 -1.86 -7.84
N LYS A 819 -26.99 -1.47 -8.54
CA LYS A 819 -25.67 -2.11 -8.40
C LYS A 819 -24.94 -1.64 -7.14
N TRP A 820 -25.22 -0.41 -6.72
CA TRP A 820 -24.70 0.26 -5.52
C TRP A 820 -25.63 1.40 -5.11
N TRP A 821 -25.25 2.15 -4.10
CA TRP A 821 -26.04 3.26 -3.57
C TRP A 821 -26.37 4.32 -4.64
N THR A 822 -27.63 4.73 -4.73
CA THR A 822 -28.07 5.78 -5.66
C THR A 822 -29.29 6.56 -5.10
N LYS A 823 -29.41 7.83 -5.51
CA LYS A 823 -30.56 8.67 -5.24
C LYS A 823 -30.77 9.65 -6.41
N GLY A 824 -31.95 9.59 -7.02
CA GLY A 824 -32.30 10.49 -8.12
C GLY A 824 -31.86 9.98 -9.50
N ASP A 825 -31.00 8.98 -9.60
CA ASP A 825 -30.59 8.38 -10.87
C ASP A 825 -31.74 7.53 -11.43
N GLU A 826 -32.22 7.92 -12.61
CA GLU A 826 -33.36 7.28 -13.27
C GLU A 826 -32.96 5.96 -13.93
N PRO A 827 -33.54 4.82 -13.53
CA PRO A 827 -33.15 3.50 -14.03
C PRO A 827 -33.15 3.36 -15.55
N SER A 828 -34.20 3.85 -16.23
CA SER A 828 -34.31 3.75 -17.69
C SER A 828 -33.27 4.58 -18.47
N LYS A 829 -32.53 5.46 -17.81
CA LYS A 829 -31.43 6.25 -18.37
C LYS A 829 -30.05 5.71 -18.01
N SER A 830 -29.98 4.66 -17.23
CA SER A 830 -28.74 4.02 -16.80
C SER A 830 -28.11 3.25 -17.97
N GLY A 831 -26.92 3.64 -18.37
CA GLY A 831 -26.13 2.90 -19.37
C GLY A 831 -25.46 1.66 -18.81
N GLU A 832 -24.66 0.96 -19.61
CA GLU A 832 -23.96 -0.28 -19.24
C GLU A 832 -23.14 -0.14 -17.95
N TRP A 833 -22.54 1.02 -17.72
CA TRP A 833 -21.73 1.37 -16.56
C TRP A 833 -22.47 2.19 -15.50
N GLY A 834 -23.79 2.41 -15.69
CA GLY A 834 -24.61 3.16 -14.74
C GLY A 834 -25.00 2.37 -13.50
N VAL A 835 -25.64 3.08 -12.55
CA VAL A 835 -25.99 2.56 -11.22
C VAL A 835 -27.09 1.50 -11.23
N TRP A 836 -27.84 1.35 -12.32
CA TRP A 836 -28.92 0.38 -12.45
C TRP A 836 -28.62 -0.69 -13.49
N LYS A 837 -29.03 -1.92 -13.19
CA LYS A 837 -28.96 -3.07 -14.09
C LYS A 837 -30.37 -3.57 -14.36
N GLU A 838 -30.75 -3.74 -15.62
CA GLU A 838 -32.01 -4.40 -15.98
C GLU A 838 -31.96 -5.88 -15.60
N VAL A 839 -32.96 -6.36 -14.84
CA VAL A 839 -33.01 -7.73 -14.36
C VAL A 839 -34.31 -8.45 -14.71
N GLY A 840 -35.31 -7.76 -15.25
CA GLY A 840 -36.53 -8.39 -15.65
C GLY A 840 -37.59 -7.46 -16.29
N ILE A 841 -38.75 -7.99 -16.57
CA ILE A 841 -39.91 -7.25 -17.10
C ILE A 841 -40.93 -7.06 -15.95
N SER A 842 -41.40 -5.82 -15.78
CA SER A 842 -42.45 -5.47 -14.83
C SER A 842 -43.82 -5.42 -15.51
N THR A 843 -44.87 -5.84 -14.80
CA THR A 843 -46.26 -5.66 -15.23
C THR A 843 -46.80 -4.26 -14.93
N CYS A 844 -45.96 -3.39 -14.31
CA CYS A 844 -46.29 -2.01 -14.00
C CYS A 844 -45.82 -1.09 -15.11
N ASN A 845 -46.68 -0.22 -15.63
CA ASN A 845 -46.30 0.82 -16.62
C ASN A 845 -45.77 2.09 -15.95
#